data_5a071ef997da5b5572d37e1f0ebdf86a
#
_entry.id   5a071ef997da5b5572d37e1f0ebdf86a
#
_cell.length_a   1.000
_cell.length_b   1.000
_cell.length_c   1.000
_cell.angle_alpha   90.00
_cell.angle_beta   90.00
_cell.angle_gamma   90.00
#
_symmetry.space_group_name_H-M   'P 1'
#
loop_
_entity.id
_entity.type
_entity.pdbx_description
1 polymer ?
#
loop_
_entity_poly.entity_id
_entity_poly.type
_entity_poly.pdbx_seq_one_letter_code
_entity_poly.pdbx_strand_id
1 'polypeptide(L)'
;HSFPTRRSSDLYKAGDRMNYTVTEGNYLRFGLQSVKDGVIFTFAGEKEDVCAVILYDRSLKVAGRVEAPAAFCRGAVRSVYIHGLKADHLLYNYEINGEIVPDPYASKIAGREKWDDERRAECEFLVCGSFEEKEYEWQNACCPEIPKNEMVMYKLHVRGFSMDSGKKGKMRGTFAAVEERIPYLKALGVTTVELMPVYEFEEIEIPKKQKLPGYIPQGCLPEKKTGSETEKEKWKVNYWGYAKGSYFAPKASYGYSKNVTRELKHLIDTLHQNQMECVMEMYFEQEENQNLILDALRYWATEFRVDGFHLIGENVPITAIAQDLYLRRSKIFYQYIPEQLWKEKENYPHLFVYNDEYLYTGRKLLNHQGGSLFEFGNQQRKQNKTVGFVNFMANNNGFTLADLFSYCEKHNEANGEENTDGSNYNFSINCGTEGKTSRKYVKELRRKHLYMALSMVFFAQGVPLLLAGDEALNSQQGNNNAYCQDNKTGWVNWKRNTGMEALQEFVQKLAAFRKAHPVIRKAEPMHLNDYQHKGCPDLSYHSDNAWTAGLPEEKGAFGVMYCGDYAVDDAGRPDDMVYIGYNFHTGVNELALPKLAGKKKWYVVMDTAEQEHAFLPEEKLAENQHRITVRPQSVVLLLGK
;
A
#
# COMPACT_ATOMS: atom_id res chain seq x y z
N HIS A 1 -2.69 20.94 -12.55
CA HIS A 1 -2.51 20.66 -13.98
C HIS A 1 -3.88 20.43 -14.61
N SER A 2 -4.33 21.38 -15.44
CA SER A 2 -5.61 21.28 -16.17
C SER A 2 -5.52 20.15 -17.20
N PHE A 3 -6.50 19.28 -17.22
CA PHE A 3 -6.79 18.40 -18.35
C PHE A 3 -6.81 19.20 -19.65
N PRO A 4 -6.51 18.61 -20.82
CA PRO A 4 -6.72 19.29 -22.08
C PRO A 4 -8.22 19.61 -22.22
N THR A 5 -8.57 20.86 -21.96
CA THR A 5 -9.95 21.36 -22.03
C THR A 5 -10.35 21.53 -23.49
N ARG A 6 -11.46 20.91 -23.83
CA ARG A 6 -12.08 21.01 -25.15
C ARG A 6 -12.98 22.22 -25.17
N ARG A 7 -12.90 23.08 -26.20
CA ARG A 7 -13.85 24.18 -26.36
C ARG A 7 -15.21 23.64 -26.83
N SER A 8 -16.28 24.05 -26.20
CA SER A 8 -17.67 23.63 -26.52
C SER A 8 -18.06 23.93 -27.96
N SER A 9 -17.46 24.97 -28.61
CA SER A 9 -17.70 25.33 -30.00
C SER A 9 -17.45 24.23 -31.04
N ASP A 10 -16.59 23.26 -30.69
CA ASP A 10 -16.19 22.15 -31.58
C ASP A 10 -17.18 20.97 -31.52
N LEU A 11 -18.13 20.99 -30.57
CA LEU A 11 -19.08 19.91 -30.29
C LEU A 11 -20.47 20.13 -30.82
N TYR A 12 -20.85 21.37 -31.24
CA TYR A 12 -22.22 21.69 -31.58
C TYR A 12 -22.47 21.77 -33.11
N LYS A 13 -23.13 20.74 -33.65
CA LYS A 13 -24.06 20.94 -34.76
C LYS A 13 -25.46 21.06 -34.16
N ALA A 14 -26.15 22.18 -34.42
CA ALA A 14 -27.46 22.48 -33.92
C ALA A 14 -28.49 21.38 -34.30
N GLY A 15 -29.02 20.69 -33.32
CA GLY A 15 -30.07 19.71 -33.47
C GLY A 15 -30.35 19.01 -32.12
N ASP A 16 -31.54 19.24 -31.60
CA ASP A 16 -32.17 18.67 -30.41
C ASP A 16 -31.82 19.31 -29.05
N ARG A 17 -32.51 20.41 -28.75
CA ARG A 17 -32.68 20.88 -27.36
C ARG A 17 -33.73 19.97 -26.70
N MET A 18 -33.26 19.03 -25.88
CA MET A 18 -34.17 18.41 -24.91
C MET A 18 -34.57 19.49 -23.90
N ASN A 19 -35.87 19.87 -23.91
CA ASN A 19 -36.43 20.83 -22.97
C ASN A 19 -36.71 20.11 -21.64
N TYR A 20 -35.72 20.08 -20.76
CA TYR A 20 -35.92 19.63 -19.38
C TYR A 20 -36.48 20.77 -18.52
N THR A 21 -37.36 20.44 -17.57
CA THR A 21 -37.72 21.35 -16.50
C THR A 21 -36.58 21.34 -15.47
N VAL A 22 -36.06 22.53 -15.20
CA VAL A 22 -34.90 22.70 -14.30
C VAL A 22 -35.30 23.59 -13.13
N THR A 23 -35.00 23.15 -11.91
CA THR A 23 -35.22 23.93 -10.69
C THR A 23 -33.94 23.93 -9.84
N GLU A 24 -33.91 24.73 -8.79
CA GLU A 24 -32.82 24.73 -7.81
C GLU A 24 -32.69 23.36 -7.15
N GLY A 25 -31.44 22.86 -6.99
CA GLY A 25 -31.16 21.55 -6.42
C GLY A 25 -30.84 21.59 -4.91
N ASN A 26 -30.03 20.65 -4.46
CA ASN A 26 -29.62 20.51 -3.06
C ASN A 26 -28.10 20.73 -2.92
N TYR A 27 -27.70 21.70 -2.08
CA TYR A 27 -26.31 22.11 -1.92
C TYR A 27 -25.51 21.28 -0.90
N LEU A 28 -26.14 20.36 -0.17
CA LEU A 28 -25.51 19.64 0.94
C LEU A 28 -24.59 18.50 0.47
N ARG A 29 -24.71 18.09 -0.80
CA ARG A 29 -23.92 16.97 -1.34
C ARG A 29 -23.48 17.27 -2.77
N PHE A 30 -22.19 17.23 -3.01
CA PHE A 30 -21.61 17.37 -4.35
C PHE A 30 -21.86 16.13 -5.23
N GLY A 31 -21.70 16.34 -6.54
CA GLY A 31 -21.86 15.31 -7.57
C GLY A 31 -23.29 15.04 -7.96
N LEU A 32 -23.50 13.93 -8.66
CA LEU A 32 -24.80 13.44 -9.09
C LEU A 32 -25.55 12.78 -7.93
N GLN A 33 -26.81 13.17 -7.76
CA GLN A 33 -27.75 12.56 -6.81
C GLN A 33 -29.00 12.09 -7.58
N SER A 34 -29.24 10.78 -7.58
CA SER A 34 -30.50 10.21 -8.07
C SER A 34 -31.63 10.50 -7.07
N VAL A 35 -32.74 11.02 -7.56
CA VAL A 35 -33.94 11.30 -6.78
C VAL A 35 -35.16 10.75 -7.49
N LYS A 36 -36.28 10.60 -6.77
CA LYS A 36 -37.46 9.89 -7.28
C LYS A 36 -37.92 10.34 -8.68
N ASP A 37 -37.88 11.65 -8.96
CA ASP A 37 -38.43 12.21 -10.20
C ASP A 37 -37.36 12.94 -11.05
N GLY A 38 -36.08 12.56 -10.92
CA GLY A 38 -35.01 13.16 -11.72
C GLY A 38 -33.62 13.04 -11.12
N VAL A 39 -32.73 13.96 -11.46
CA VAL A 39 -31.33 13.98 -11.04
C VAL A 39 -30.94 15.37 -10.58
N ILE A 40 -30.27 15.45 -9.46
CA ILE A 40 -29.61 16.68 -8.97
C ILE A 40 -28.13 16.61 -9.29
N PHE A 41 -27.60 17.69 -9.84
CA PHE A 41 -26.14 17.89 -10.02
C PHE A 41 -25.70 19.08 -9.18
N THR A 42 -24.72 18.86 -8.32
CA THR A 42 -24.13 19.91 -7.48
C THR A 42 -22.62 19.94 -7.68
N PHE A 43 -22.08 21.07 -8.09
CA PHE A 43 -20.68 21.22 -8.49
C PHE A 43 -20.15 22.63 -8.21
N ALA A 44 -18.83 22.77 -8.22
CA ALA A 44 -18.17 24.06 -8.06
C ALA A 44 -18.39 24.95 -9.30
N GLY A 45 -18.80 26.18 -9.10
CA GLY A 45 -18.98 27.17 -10.14
C GLY A 45 -19.40 28.52 -9.54
N GLU A 46 -18.67 29.57 -9.87
CA GLU A 46 -18.91 30.92 -9.37
C GLU A 46 -20.21 31.49 -9.97
N LYS A 47 -20.72 32.55 -9.34
CA LYS A 47 -21.97 33.19 -9.80
C LYS A 47 -21.82 33.80 -11.19
N GLU A 48 -20.66 34.28 -11.55
CA GLU A 48 -20.30 34.91 -12.81
C GLU A 48 -20.04 33.90 -13.93
N ASP A 49 -19.80 32.63 -13.58
CA ASP A 49 -19.51 31.58 -14.56
C ASP A 49 -20.76 31.22 -15.39
N VAL A 50 -20.53 30.90 -16.64
CA VAL A 50 -21.53 30.25 -17.51
C VAL A 50 -21.39 28.74 -17.35
N CYS A 51 -22.35 28.14 -16.63
CA CYS A 51 -22.31 26.72 -16.28
C CYS A 51 -23.44 25.93 -16.95
N ALA A 52 -23.12 24.70 -17.35
CA ALA A 52 -24.11 23.74 -17.84
C ALA A 52 -23.74 22.30 -17.48
N VAL A 53 -24.73 21.41 -17.52
CA VAL A 53 -24.52 19.96 -17.50
C VAL A 53 -24.63 19.47 -18.94
N ILE A 54 -23.62 18.78 -19.42
CA ILE A 54 -23.58 18.15 -20.73
C ILE A 54 -23.95 16.68 -20.57
N LEU A 55 -24.96 16.24 -21.28
CA LEU A 55 -25.43 14.86 -21.29
C LEU A 55 -24.97 14.19 -22.60
N TYR A 56 -24.51 12.94 -22.50
CA TYR A 56 -24.07 12.15 -23.64
C TYR A 56 -24.94 10.92 -23.85
N ASP A 57 -25.06 10.49 -25.09
CA ASP A 57 -25.65 9.20 -25.44
C ASP A 57 -24.60 8.04 -25.26
N ARG A 58 -25.03 6.79 -25.46
CA ARG A 58 -24.17 5.61 -25.35
C ARG A 58 -23.02 5.58 -26.36
N SER A 59 -23.07 6.37 -27.43
CA SER A 59 -22.01 6.55 -28.41
C SER A 59 -21.10 7.73 -28.09
N LEU A 60 -21.23 8.31 -26.90
CA LEU A 60 -20.45 9.46 -26.40
C LEU A 60 -20.68 10.74 -27.24
N LYS A 61 -21.81 10.85 -27.93
CA LYS A 61 -22.24 12.08 -28.60
C LYS A 61 -23.07 12.91 -27.65
N VAL A 62 -22.99 14.24 -27.79
CA VAL A 62 -23.83 15.17 -27.02
C VAL A 62 -25.29 14.93 -27.33
N ALA A 63 -26.06 14.51 -26.33
CA ALA A 63 -27.50 14.30 -26.38
C ALA A 63 -28.26 15.52 -25.86
N GLY A 64 -27.67 16.31 -24.98
CA GLY A 64 -28.29 17.50 -24.44
C GLY A 64 -27.30 18.39 -23.66
N ARG A 65 -27.69 19.68 -23.58
CA ARG A 65 -26.98 20.67 -22.74
C ARG A 65 -28.03 21.36 -21.87
N VAL A 66 -27.86 21.25 -20.56
CA VAL A 66 -28.79 21.82 -19.57
C VAL A 66 -28.07 22.93 -18.82
N GLU A 67 -28.54 24.17 -18.98
CA GLU A 67 -27.98 25.33 -18.31
C GLU A 67 -28.17 25.25 -16.79
N ALA A 68 -27.13 25.65 -16.06
CA ALA A 68 -27.14 25.82 -14.61
C ALA A 68 -27.20 27.33 -14.29
N PRO A 69 -28.38 27.92 -14.08
CA PRO A 69 -28.56 29.36 -13.96
C PRO A 69 -27.76 29.96 -12.80
N ALA A 70 -27.29 31.20 -12.96
CA ALA A 70 -26.61 31.95 -11.90
C ALA A 70 -27.45 32.10 -10.62
N ALA A 71 -28.81 32.10 -10.76
CA ALA A 71 -29.73 32.12 -9.63
C ALA A 71 -29.62 30.87 -8.71
N PHE A 72 -29.12 29.75 -9.25
CA PHE A 72 -28.92 28.49 -8.51
C PHE A 72 -27.48 28.37 -7.98
N CYS A 73 -26.90 29.47 -7.54
CA CYS A 73 -25.59 29.53 -6.95
C CYS A 73 -25.64 29.94 -5.47
N ARG A 74 -24.87 29.25 -4.61
CA ARG A 74 -24.68 29.59 -3.20
C ARG A 74 -23.18 29.50 -2.89
N GLY A 75 -22.58 30.65 -2.51
CA GLY A 75 -21.12 30.73 -2.50
C GLY A 75 -20.57 30.47 -3.91
N ALA A 76 -19.65 29.55 -4.04
CA ALA A 76 -19.08 29.06 -5.31
C ALA A 76 -19.62 27.66 -5.67
N VAL A 77 -20.88 27.37 -5.35
CA VAL A 77 -21.52 26.07 -5.61
C VAL A 77 -22.78 26.25 -6.43
N ARG A 78 -22.86 25.56 -7.56
CA ARG A 78 -24.06 25.44 -8.41
C ARG A 78 -24.79 24.15 -8.06
N SER A 79 -26.11 24.22 -7.98
CA SER A 79 -26.94 23.04 -7.81
C SER A 79 -28.21 23.12 -8.68
N VAL A 80 -28.37 22.13 -9.56
CA VAL A 80 -29.51 22.06 -10.49
C VAL A 80 -30.22 20.73 -10.35
N TYR A 81 -31.55 20.79 -10.29
CA TYR A 81 -32.41 19.62 -10.33
C TYR A 81 -33.06 19.54 -11.73
N ILE A 82 -32.74 18.45 -12.42
CA ILE A 82 -33.27 18.17 -13.77
C ILE A 82 -34.39 17.15 -13.63
N HIS A 83 -35.62 17.61 -13.78
CA HIS A 83 -36.82 16.79 -13.63
C HIS A 83 -36.97 15.80 -14.80
N GLY A 84 -37.40 14.57 -14.49
CA GLY A 84 -37.65 13.51 -15.46
C GLY A 84 -36.40 12.85 -16.05
N LEU A 85 -35.20 13.32 -15.71
CA LEU A 85 -33.96 12.69 -16.13
C LEU A 85 -33.73 11.39 -15.33
N LYS A 86 -33.39 10.31 -16.03
CA LYS A 86 -33.04 9.04 -15.38
C LYS A 86 -31.53 8.99 -15.08
N ALA A 87 -31.19 8.64 -13.88
CA ALA A 87 -29.79 8.58 -13.43
C ALA A 87 -29.04 7.33 -13.96
N ASP A 88 -29.72 6.18 -14.05
CA ASP A 88 -29.08 4.91 -14.37
C ASP A 88 -28.46 4.91 -15.78
N HIS A 89 -27.17 4.56 -15.84
CA HIS A 89 -26.33 4.61 -17.05
C HIS A 89 -26.19 6.00 -17.68
N LEU A 90 -26.45 7.08 -16.93
CA LEU A 90 -26.26 8.44 -17.39
C LEU A 90 -24.78 8.72 -17.64
N LEU A 91 -24.47 9.40 -18.74
CA LEU A 91 -23.15 9.87 -19.11
C LEU A 91 -23.16 11.40 -19.14
N TYR A 92 -22.26 12.04 -18.40
CA TYR A 92 -22.28 13.49 -18.25
C TYR A 92 -20.90 14.09 -17.95
N ASN A 93 -20.77 15.38 -18.23
CA ASN A 93 -19.71 16.25 -17.72
C ASN A 93 -20.32 17.62 -17.38
N TYR A 94 -19.55 18.47 -16.73
CA TYR A 94 -19.88 19.88 -16.59
C TYR A 94 -19.25 20.71 -17.70
N GLU A 95 -19.88 21.80 -18.05
CA GLU A 95 -19.32 22.86 -18.88
C GLU A 95 -19.22 24.12 -18.03
N ILE A 96 -18.03 24.69 -17.91
CA ILE A 96 -17.78 25.94 -17.16
C ILE A 96 -17.05 26.89 -18.11
N ASN A 97 -17.66 28.03 -18.42
CA ASN A 97 -17.12 29.04 -19.34
C ASN A 97 -16.70 28.46 -20.71
N GLY A 98 -17.44 27.46 -21.21
CA GLY A 98 -17.17 26.81 -22.48
C GLY A 98 -16.10 25.70 -22.44
N GLU A 99 -15.58 25.38 -21.27
CA GLU A 99 -14.65 24.26 -21.06
C GLU A 99 -15.38 23.05 -20.45
N ILE A 100 -15.11 21.85 -20.99
CA ILE A 100 -15.68 20.61 -20.47
C ILE A 100 -14.82 20.13 -19.28
N VAL A 101 -15.47 19.99 -18.12
CA VAL A 101 -14.85 19.59 -16.87
C VAL A 101 -15.50 18.29 -16.37
N PRO A 102 -14.72 17.21 -16.14
CA PRO A 102 -15.24 16.01 -15.50
C PRO A 102 -15.71 16.30 -14.07
N ASP A 103 -16.74 15.58 -13.62
CA ASP A 103 -17.20 15.70 -12.24
C ASP A 103 -16.18 15.06 -11.28
N PRO A 104 -15.56 15.82 -10.36
CA PRO A 104 -14.60 15.25 -9.39
C PRO A 104 -15.28 14.31 -8.37
N TYR A 105 -16.60 14.38 -8.22
CA TYR A 105 -17.40 13.51 -7.33
C TYR A 105 -18.09 12.35 -8.07
N ALA A 106 -17.79 12.13 -9.35
CA ALA A 106 -18.38 11.02 -10.10
C ALA A 106 -17.98 9.66 -9.48
N SER A 107 -18.99 8.84 -9.14
CA SER A 107 -18.78 7.51 -8.54
C SER A 107 -18.41 6.43 -9.57
N LYS A 108 -18.49 6.74 -10.85
CA LYS A 108 -18.11 5.89 -11.97
C LYS A 108 -17.61 6.75 -13.12
N ILE A 109 -16.58 6.30 -13.80
CA ILE A 109 -16.00 6.97 -14.97
C ILE A 109 -16.16 6.07 -16.18
N ALA A 110 -16.67 6.63 -17.27
CA ALA A 110 -16.74 5.99 -18.59
C ALA A 110 -15.63 6.51 -19.50
N GLY A 111 -15.14 5.64 -20.38
CA GLY A 111 -14.04 5.93 -21.31
C GLY A 111 -12.65 5.51 -20.78
N ARG A 112 -12.57 4.87 -19.61
CA ARG A 112 -11.30 4.41 -19.00
C ARG A 112 -11.26 2.92 -18.70
N GLU A 113 -12.13 2.15 -19.34
CA GLU A 113 -12.26 0.71 -19.10
C GLU A 113 -11.09 -0.11 -19.62
N LYS A 114 -10.31 0.45 -20.55
CA LYS A 114 -9.13 -0.20 -21.12
C LYS A 114 -7.86 0.44 -20.59
N TRP A 115 -7.01 -0.35 -19.95
CA TRP A 115 -5.69 0.06 -19.50
C TRP A 115 -4.77 0.40 -20.68
N ASP A 116 -3.99 1.49 -20.57
CA ASP A 116 -3.04 1.95 -21.60
C ASP A 116 -3.69 2.09 -23.00
N ASP A 117 -4.87 2.73 -23.04
CA ASP A 117 -5.60 2.91 -24.29
C ASP A 117 -4.99 4.04 -25.13
N GLU A 118 -4.35 3.69 -26.22
CA GLU A 118 -3.71 4.62 -27.15
C GLU A 118 -4.65 5.72 -27.67
N ARG A 119 -5.96 5.43 -27.79
CA ARG A 119 -6.95 6.41 -28.26
C ARG A 119 -7.08 7.62 -27.30
N ARG A 120 -6.70 7.48 -26.03
CA ARG A 120 -6.75 8.56 -25.05
C ARG A 120 -5.75 9.69 -25.34
N ALA A 121 -4.75 9.44 -26.18
CA ALA A 121 -3.85 10.48 -26.71
C ALA A 121 -4.48 11.30 -27.84
N GLU A 122 -5.62 10.85 -28.39
CA GLU A 122 -6.37 11.56 -29.43
C GLU A 122 -7.16 12.72 -28.79
N CYS A 123 -7.15 13.89 -29.43
CA CYS A 123 -7.88 15.08 -28.93
C CYS A 123 -9.39 14.87 -28.83
N GLU A 124 -9.92 13.86 -29.51
CA GLU A 124 -11.36 13.54 -29.54
C GLU A 124 -11.81 12.53 -28.49
N PHE A 125 -10.90 11.96 -27.74
CA PHE A 125 -11.25 10.94 -26.75
C PHE A 125 -11.99 11.55 -25.56
N LEU A 126 -13.22 11.11 -25.32
CA LEU A 126 -14.07 11.62 -24.26
C LEU A 126 -13.99 10.73 -23.02
N VAL A 127 -13.76 11.37 -21.88
CA VAL A 127 -13.91 10.78 -20.55
C VAL A 127 -15.05 11.51 -19.85
N CYS A 128 -15.98 10.79 -19.26
CA CYS A 128 -17.14 11.41 -18.60
C CYS A 128 -17.55 10.67 -17.33
N GLY A 129 -18.24 11.40 -16.45
CA GLY A 129 -18.91 10.83 -15.29
C GLY A 129 -20.04 9.90 -15.72
N SER A 130 -20.28 8.88 -14.94
CA SER A 130 -21.40 7.95 -15.10
C SER A 130 -21.99 7.61 -13.74
N PHE A 131 -23.17 7.00 -13.76
CA PHE A 131 -23.89 6.60 -12.56
C PHE A 131 -24.51 5.22 -12.75
N GLU A 132 -24.55 4.43 -11.67
CA GLU A 132 -25.20 3.12 -11.63
C GLU A 132 -25.94 2.96 -10.29
N GLU A 133 -27.25 2.74 -10.35
CA GLU A 133 -28.12 2.71 -9.16
C GLU A 133 -28.10 1.37 -8.39
N LYS A 134 -27.45 0.33 -8.89
CA LYS A 134 -27.53 -1.00 -8.28
C LYS A 134 -26.87 -1.06 -6.93
N GLU A 135 -27.66 -1.26 -5.89
CA GLU A 135 -27.18 -1.58 -4.55
C GLU A 135 -26.41 -2.92 -4.54
N TYR A 136 -25.37 -2.98 -3.73
CA TYR A 136 -24.63 -4.20 -3.47
C TYR A 136 -25.14 -4.83 -2.17
N GLU A 137 -25.53 -6.11 -2.24
CA GLU A 137 -25.94 -6.88 -1.07
C GLU A 137 -24.71 -7.47 -0.38
N TRP A 138 -24.30 -6.86 0.71
CA TRP A 138 -23.19 -7.31 1.51
C TRP A 138 -23.53 -8.64 2.22
N GLN A 139 -22.63 -9.61 2.12
CA GLN A 139 -22.79 -10.91 2.78
C GLN A 139 -22.36 -10.85 4.25
N ASN A 140 -21.51 -9.90 4.61
CA ASN A 140 -21.04 -9.69 5.96
C ASN A 140 -21.69 -8.47 6.59
N ALA A 141 -22.19 -8.62 7.82
CA ALA A 141 -22.80 -7.53 8.56
C ALA A 141 -21.76 -6.52 9.09
N CYS A 142 -20.58 -7.02 9.49
CA CYS A 142 -19.55 -6.23 10.18
C CYS A 142 -18.18 -6.38 9.52
N CYS A 143 -17.35 -5.33 9.63
CA CYS A 143 -15.93 -5.38 9.30
C CYS A 143 -15.15 -6.17 10.35
N PRO A 144 -14.00 -6.77 10.03
CA PRO A 144 -13.22 -7.60 10.97
C PRO A 144 -12.67 -6.86 12.19
N GLU A 145 -12.34 -5.56 12.07
CA GLU A 145 -11.78 -4.72 13.14
C GLU A 145 -10.56 -5.35 13.87
N ILE A 146 -9.57 -5.78 13.11
CA ILE A 146 -8.41 -6.52 13.62
C ILE A 146 -7.55 -5.61 14.54
N PRO A 147 -7.23 -6.01 15.78
CA PRO A 147 -6.36 -5.24 16.67
C PRO A 147 -4.96 -5.06 16.08
N LYS A 148 -4.33 -3.89 16.32
CA LYS A 148 -3.00 -3.55 15.76
C LYS A 148 -1.92 -4.59 16.04
N ASN A 149 -1.97 -5.24 17.19
CA ASN A 149 -1.02 -6.27 17.58
C ASN A 149 -1.27 -7.65 16.94
N GLU A 150 -2.39 -7.82 16.25
CA GLU A 150 -2.72 -9.03 15.48
C GLU A 150 -2.56 -8.85 13.97
N MET A 151 -2.31 -7.62 13.54
CA MET A 151 -2.15 -7.32 12.13
C MET A 151 -0.86 -7.92 11.55
N VAL A 152 -1.00 -8.46 10.33
CA VAL A 152 0.07 -8.80 9.39
C VAL A 152 -0.37 -8.23 8.05
N MET A 153 0.35 -7.21 7.58
CA MET A 153 0.00 -6.48 6.37
C MET A 153 0.68 -7.04 5.13
N TYR A 154 -0.03 -6.99 4.01
CA TYR A 154 0.48 -7.37 2.70
C TYR A 154 0.08 -6.32 1.67
N LYS A 155 1.07 -5.59 1.14
CA LYS A 155 0.87 -4.51 0.18
C LYS A 155 1.00 -5.04 -1.24
N LEU A 156 0.03 -4.75 -2.09
CA LEU A 156 0.03 -5.20 -3.48
C LEU A 156 -0.50 -4.16 -4.46
N HIS A 157 -0.01 -4.22 -5.70
CA HIS A 157 -0.56 -3.52 -6.85
C HIS A 157 -1.51 -4.44 -7.60
N VAL A 158 -2.80 -4.07 -7.72
CA VAL A 158 -3.85 -4.94 -8.27
C VAL A 158 -3.47 -5.54 -9.62
N ARG A 159 -3.00 -4.70 -10.56
CA ARG A 159 -2.60 -5.17 -11.88
C ARG A 159 -1.35 -6.04 -11.82
N GLY A 160 -0.28 -5.57 -11.21
CA GLY A 160 1.01 -6.28 -11.17
C GLY A 160 0.97 -7.59 -10.41
N PHE A 161 0.07 -7.74 -9.47
CA PHE A 161 -0.05 -8.95 -8.64
C PHE A 161 -0.41 -10.20 -9.44
N SER A 162 -1.10 -10.07 -10.57
CA SER A 162 -1.59 -11.23 -11.32
C SER A 162 -1.15 -11.29 -12.80
N MET A 163 -0.48 -10.26 -13.32
CA MET A 163 -0.12 -10.20 -14.74
C MET A 163 0.85 -11.30 -15.18
N ASP A 164 1.83 -11.70 -14.36
CA ASP A 164 2.77 -12.82 -14.65
C ASP A 164 2.39 -14.12 -13.90
N SER A 165 1.10 -14.35 -13.67
CA SER A 165 0.60 -15.52 -12.94
C SER A 165 0.59 -16.82 -13.75
N GLY A 166 1.00 -16.81 -15.01
CA GLY A 166 0.91 -17.95 -15.92
C GLY A 166 -0.51 -18.26 -16.41
N LYS A 167 -1.54 -17.63 -15.83
CA LYS A 167 -2.94 -17.75 -16.30
C LYS A 167 -3.13 -16.99 -17.61
N LYS A 168 -3.92 -17.56 -18.52
CA LYS A 168 -4.33 -16.89 -19.76
C LYS A 168 -5.73 -16.29 -19.56
N GLY A 169 -5.98 -15.10 -20.10
CA GLY A 169 -7.33 -14.52 -20.17
C GLY A 169 -7.46 -13.10 -19.62
N LYS A 170 -8.68 -12.60 -19.65
CA LYS A 170 -9.03 -11.21 -19.32
C LYS A 170 -9.02 -10.90 -17.81
N MET A 171 -8.97 -11.92 -16.95
CA MET A 171 -8.97 -11.72 -15.48
C MET A 171 -7.63 -11.20 -14.93
N ARG A 172 -6.53 -11.31 -15.69
CA ARG A 172 -5.24 -10.81 -15.22
C ARG A 172 -5.26 -9.30 -15.02
N GLY A 173 -4.70 -8.85 -13.92
CA GLY A 173 -4.60 -7.44 -13.60
C GLY A 173 -5.90 -6.83 -13.08
N THR A 174 -6.83 -7.62 -12.56
CA THR A 174 -8.16 -7.19 -12.10
C THR A 174 -8.41 -7.52 -10.62
N PHE A 175 -9.45 -6.92 -10.05
CA PHE A 175 -9.92 -7.22 -8.70
C PHE A 175 -10.28 -8.71 -8.53
N ALA A 176 -10.93 -9.31 -9.52
CA ALA A 176 -11.27 -10.73 -9.50
C ALA A 176 -10.03 -11.64 -9.40
N ALA A 177 -8.92 -11.25 -10.04
CA ALA A 177 -7.68 -12.01 -9.93
C ALA A 177 -6.99 -11.88 -8.56
N VAL A 178 -7.16 -10.76 -7.87
CA VAL A 178 -6.73 -10.60 -6.47
C VAL A 178 -7.58 -11.48 -5.56
N GLU A 179 -8.90 -11.48 -5.75
CA GLU A 179 -9.84 -12.30 -4.97
C GLU A 179 -9.50 -13.79 -5.02
N GLU A 180 -9.16 -14.33 -6.19
CA GLU A 180 -8.73 -15.73 -6.33
C GLU A 180 -7.47 -16.08 -5.50
N ARG A 181 -6.69 -15.08 -5.05
CA ARG A 181 -5.50 -15.27 -4.23
C ARG A 181 -5.74 -15.13 -2.72
N ILE A 182 -6.96 -14.83 -2.29
CA ILE A 182 -7.28 -14.71 -0.86
C ILE A 182 -6.90 -15.97 -0.07
N PRO A 183 -7.16 -17.21 -0.54
CA PRO A 183 -6.73 -18.43 0.18
C PRO A 183 -5.20 -18.50 0.36
N TYR A 184 -4.43 -18.04 -0.63
CA TYR A 184 -2.98 -17.96 -0.54
C TYR A 184 -2.53 -16.94 0.51
N LEU A 185 -3.09 -15.73 0.50
CA LEU A 185 -2.78 -14.68 1.47
C LEU A 185 -3.13 -15.12 2.90
N LYS A 186 -4.27 -15.80 3.06
CA LYS A 186 -4.69 -16.38 4.34
C LYS A 186 -3.71 -17.45 4.84
N ALA A 187 -3.23 -18.31 3.95
CA ALA A 187 -2.22 -19.32 4.27
C ALA A 187 -0.88 -18.72 4.70
N LEU A 188 -0.50 -17.54 4.16
CA LEU A 188 0.67 -16.77 4.62
C LEU A 188 0.48 -16.14 6.00
N GLY A 189 -0.72 -16.16 6.56
CA GLY A 189 -1.06 -15.49 7.82
C GLY A 189 -1.35 -14.00 7.68
N VAL A 190 -1.61 -13.51 6.46
CA VAL A 190 -2.00 -12.11 6.22
C VAL A 190 -3.37 -11.85 6.80
N THR A 191 -3.51 -10.73 7.49
CA THR A 191 -4.77 -10.26 8.08
C THR A 191 -5.28 -8.97 7.45
N THR A 192 -4.40 -8.19 6.83
CA THR A 192 -4.74 -6.89 6.27
C THR A 192 -4.07 -6.73 4.90
N VAL A 193 -4.87 -6.56 3.86
CA VAL A 193 -4.41 -6.33 2.48
C VAL A 193 -4.42 -4.84 2.19
N GLU A 194 -3.27 -4.30 1.82
CA GLU A 194 -3.12 -2.93 1.37
C GLU A 194 -3.06 -2.89 -0.15
N LEU A 195 -4.02 -2.21 -0.75
CA LEU A 195 -4.10 -2.01 -2.20
C LEU A 195 -3.44 -0.68 -2.56
N MET A 196 -2.41 -0.71 -3.41
CA MET A 196 -1.91 0.50 -4.08
C MET A 196 -3.07 1.17 -4.84
N PRO A 197 -2.97 2.43 -5.29
CA PRO A 197 -4.12 3.20 -5.73
C PRO A 197 -5.10 2.43 -6.61
N VAL A 198 -6.37 2.39 -6.20
CA VAL A 198 -7.48 1.73 -6.91
C VAL A 198 -8.63 2.68 -7.26
N TYR A 199 -8.51 3.97 -6.91
CA TYR A 199 -9.38 5.01 -7.46
C TYR A 199 -9.01 5.30 -8.93
N GLU A 200 -9.86 5.97 -9.69
CA GLU A 200 -9.63 6.22 -11.11
C GLU A 200 -8.58 7.32 -11.34
N PHE A 201 -7.31 6.95 -11.23
CA PHE A 201 -6.16 7.82 -11.52
C PHE A 201 -5.83 7.87 -13.02
N GLU A 202 -5.11 8.90 -13.46
CA GLU A 202 -4.60 9.00 -14.82
C GLU A 202 -3.35 8.15 -14.99
N GLU A 203 -3.44 7.07 -15.79
CA GLU A 203 -2.30 6.19 -16.06
C GLU A 203 -1.48 6.58 -17.30
N ILE A 204 -2.00 7.48 -18.14
CA ILE A 204 -1.27 7.93 -19.34
C ILE A 204 -0.74 9.34 -19.13
N GLU A 205 0.56 9.48 -19.02
CA GLU A 205 1.23 10.78 -19.01
C GLU A 205 1.53 11.22 -20.45
N ILE A 206 0.70 12.11 -20.97
CA ILE A 206 0.92 12.71 -22.29
C ILE A 206 2.03 13.77 -22.16
N PRO A 207 3.16 13.64 -22.90
CA PRO A 207 4.22 14.64 -22.87
C PRO A 207 3.65 16.02 -23.24
N LYS A 208 3.84 17.01 -22.38
CA LYS A 208 3.45 18.40 -22.70
C LYS A 208 4.24 18.83 -23.93
N LYS A 209 3.56 19.16 -25.05
CA LYS A 209 4.18 19.89 -26.14
C LYS A 209 4.76 21.16 -25.54
N GLN A 210 6.09 21.29 -25.51
CA GLN A 210 6.72 22.55 -25.10
C GLN A 210 6.20 23.63 -26.05
N LYS A 211 5.37 24.54 -25.53
CA LYS A 211 5.07 25.78 -26.25
C LYS A 211 6.37 26.55 -26.27
N LEU A 212 7.00 26.60 -27.45
CA LEU A 212 8.15 27.49 -27.64
C LEU A 212 7.73 28.92 -27.21
N PRO A 213 8.56 29.61 -26.44
CA PRO A 213 8.32 31.01 -26.14
C PRO A 213 8.02 31.76 -27.45
N GLY A 214 7.00 32.63 -27.47
CA GLY A 214 6.50 33.29 -28.68
C GLY A 214 7.53 34.19 -29.44
N TYR A 215 8.74 34.36 -28.88
CA TYR A 215 9.84 35.06 -29.53
C TYR A 215 10.76 34.14 -30.35
N ILE A 216 10.56 32.83 -30.33
CA ILE A 216 11.31 31.88 -31.17
C ILE A 216 10.52 31.62 -32.45
N PRO A 217 11.00 32.07 -33.65
CA PRO A 217 10.33 31.76 -34.90
C PRO A 217 10.23 30.26 -35.15
N GLN A 218 9.07 29.78 -35.55
CA GLN A 218 8.81 28.36 -35.82
C GLN A 218 9.75 27.71 -36.85
N GLY A 219 10.45 28.49 -37.65
CA GLY A 219 11.43 28.04 -38.65
C GLY A 219 12.86 27.81 -38.15
N CYS A 220 13.17 28.13 -36.87
CA CYS A 220 14.51 27.99 -36.31
C CYS A 220 14.81 26.63 -35.67
N LEU A 221 13.90 25.66 -35.74
CA LEU A 221 14.17 24.29 -35.34
C LEU A 221 14.93 23.58 -36.48
N PRO A 222 16.00 22.81 -36.19
CA PRO A 222 16.62 21.99 -37.20
C PRO A 222 15.55 21.07 -37.79
N GLU A 223 15.42 21.08 -39.15
CA GLU A 223 14.55 20.15 -39.85
C GLU A 223 14.91 18.74 -39.40
N LYS A 224 13.97 18.02 -38.77
CA LYS A 224 14.11 16.59 -38.51
C LYS A 224 14.34 15.95 -39.87
N LYS A 225 15.49 15.34 -40.10
CA LYS A 225 15.81 14.58 -41.32
C LYS A 225 14.68 13.59 -41.53
N THR A 226 13.93 13.76 -42.58
CA THR A 226 12.95 12.81 -43.13
C THR A 226 13.69 11.54 -43.55
N GLY A 227 13.70 10.55 -42.69
CA GLY A 227 14.34 9.28 -43.00
C GLY A 227 14.21 8.29 -41.86
N SER A 228 13.15 7.59 -41.85
CA SER A 228 12.67 6.47 -41.06
C SER A 228 11.37 6.82 -40.29
N GLU A 229 10.47 5.86 -40.30
CA GLU A 229 9.18 5.90 -39.59
C GLU A 229 9.36 6.54 -38.23
N THR A 230 8.66 7.65 -38.01
CA THR A 230 8.60 8.34 -36.72
C THR A 230 8.16 7.31 -35.67
N GLU A 231 9.09 6.82 -34.84
CA GLU A 231 8.72 6.30 -33.54
C GLU A 231 7.86 7.39 -32.88
N LYS A 232 6.56 7.14 -32.82
CA LYS A 232 5.64 7.96 -32.03
C LYS A 232 6.27 7.98 -30.63
N GLU A 233 6.64 9.17 -30.12
CA GLU A 233 7.09 9.31 -28.73
C GLU A 233 6.03 8.64 -27.88
N LYS A 234 6.36 7.43 -27.41
CA LYS A 234 5.44 6.63 -26.63
C LYS A 234 5.27 7.35 -25.30
N TRP A 235 4.03 7.64 -24.89
CA TRP A 235 3.77 8.21 -23.57
C TRP A 235 4.27 7.26 -22.48
N LYS A 236 4.57 7.82 -21.31
CA LYS A 236 4.85 7.07 -20.10
C LYS A 236 3.56 6.58 -19.47
N VAL A 237 3.55 5.35 -18.99
CA VAL A 237 2.44 4.80 -18.21
C VAL A 237 2.74 5.01 -16.74
N ASN A 238 1.88 5.74 -16.02
CA ASN A 238 1.90 5.79 -14.57
C ASN A 238 1.30 4.48 -14.03
N TYR A 239 2.18 3.50 -13.83
CA TYR A 239 1.77 2.16 -13.43
C TYR A 239 1.31 2.10 -11.97
N TRP A 240 2.00 2.80 -11.04
CA TRP A 240 1.65 2.76 -9.61
C TRP A 240 0.37 3.53 -9.27
N GLY A 241 0.05 4.59 -10.00
CA GLY A 241 -1.16 5.35 -9.80
C GLY A 241 -1.07 6.50 -8.79
N TYR A 242 0.11 6.91 -8.38
CA TYR A 242 0.27 8.09 -7.53
C TYR A 242 0.13 9.36 -8.37
N ALA A 243 -1.10 9.65 -8.71
CA ALA A 243 -1.51 10.83 -9.48
C ALA A 243 -2.90 11.29 -9.06
N LYS A 244 -3.22 12.52 -9.40
CA LYS A 244 -4.59 13.03 -9.30
C LYS A 244 -5.54 12.18 -10.12
N GLY A 245 -6.77 12.02 -9.64
CA GLY A 245 -7.79 11.24 -10.33
C GLY A 245 -9.20 11.58 -9.89
N SER A 246 -10.16 10.77 -10.33
CA SER A 246 -11.54 10.80 -9.85
C SER A 246 -11.61 9.96 -8.58
N TYR A 247 -11.46 10.62 -7.43
CA TYR A 247 -11.29 9.97 -6.13
C TYR A 247 -12.50 9.17 -5.63
N PHE A 248 -13.68 9.34 -6.25
CA PHE A 248 -14.91 8.63 -5.87
C PHE A 248 -15.21 7.43 -6.76
N ALA A 249 -14.45 7.21 -7.82
CA ALA A 249 -14.65 6.12 -8.76
C ALA A 249 -13.56 5.05 -8.63
N PRO A 250 -13.91 3.75 -8.61
CA PRO A 250 -12.94 2.68 -8.76
C PRO A 250 -12.24 2.73 -10.11
N LYS A 251 -10.97 2.29 -10.17
CA LYS A 251 -10.20 2.19 -11.41
C LYS A 251 -10.91 1.29 -12.43
N ALA A 252 -11.50 1.88 -13.46
CA ALA A 252 -12.34 1.17 -14.42
C ALA A 252 -11.63 0.02 -15.13
N SER A 253 -10.33 0.20 -15.43
CA SER A 253 -9.50 -0.81 -16.09
C SER A 253 -9.06 -1.99 -15.20
N TYR A 254 -9.34 -1.94 -13.88
CA TYR A 254 -9.15 -3.06 -12.95
C TYR A 254 -10.38 -3.97 -12.86
N GLY A 255 -11.45 -3.66 -13.59
CA GLY A 255 -12.62 -4.51 -13.71
C GLY A 255 -12.43 -5.62 -14.75
N TYR A 256 -12.91 -6.82 -14.43
CA TYR A 256 -13.05 -7.93 -15.37
C TYR A 256 -14.37 -7.85 -16.15
N SER A 257 -15.43 -7.47 -15.47
CA SER A 257 -16.76 -7.22 -16.02
C SER A 257 -16.98 -5.74 -16.33
N LYS A 258 -18.19 -5.40 -16.77
CA LYS A 258 -18.59 -3.99 -16.97
C LYS A 258 -18.91 -3.24 -15.68
N ASN A 259 -19.00 -3.97 -14.55
CA ASN A 259 -19.36 -3.40 -13.25
C ASN A 259 -18.19 -3.49 -12.25
N VAL A 260 -17.21 -2.62 -12.44
CA VAL A 260 -16.01 -2.55 -11.60
C VAL A 260 -16.35 -2.22 -10.13
N THR A 261 -17.36 -1.40 -9.89
CA THR A 261 -17.84 -1.05 -8.54
C THR A 261 -18.27 -2.30 -7.77
N ARG A 262 -19.08 -3.15 -8.43
CA ARG A 262 -19.53 -4.42 -7.83
C ARG A 262 -18.36 -5.38 -7.58
N GLU A 263 -17.41 -5.45 -8.52
CA GLU A 263 -16.23 -6.32 -8.36
C GLU A 263 -15.37 -5.92 -7.16
N LEU A 264 -15.12 -4.63 -6.99
CA LEU A 264 -14.34 -4.16 -5.83
C LEU A 264 -15.09 -4.39 -4.51
N LYS A 265 -16.40 -4.12 -4.47
CA LYS A 265 -17.23 -4.44 -3.30
C LYS A 265 -17.20 -5.94 -2.98
N HIS A 266 -17.24 -6.79 -4.00
CA HIS A 266 -17.18 -8.25 -3.83
C HIS A 266 -15.81 -8.71 -3.32
N LEU A 267 -14.72 -8.14 -3.81
CA LEU A 267 -13.37 -8.39 -3.27
C LEU A 267 -13.30 -8.06 -1.78
N ILE A 268 -13.78 -6.86 -1.38
CA ILE A 268 -13.76 -6.43 0.03
C ILE A 268 -14.64 -7.34 0.88
N ASP A 269 -15.83 -7.67 0.42
CA ASP A 269 -16.75 -8.59 1.12
C ASP A 269 -16.13 -9.98 1.30
N THR A 270 -15.44 -10.51 0.28
CA THR A 270 -14.72 -11.78 0.35
C THR A 270 -13.52 -11.73 1.31
N LEU A 271 -12.81 -10.61 1.37
CA LEU A 271 -11.77 -10.39 2.39
C LEU A 271 -12.38 -10.45 3.79
N HIS A 272 -13.48 -9.74 4.05
CA HIS A 272 -14.18 -9.74 5.34
C HIS A 272 -14.68 -11.14 5.72
N GLN A 273 -15.21 -11.93 4.77
CA GLN A 273 -15.59 -13.34 5.01
C GLN A 273 -14.40 -14.18 5.48
N ASN A 274 -13.20 -13.85 5.04
CA ASN A 274 -11.97 -14.53 5.43
C ASN A 274 -11.29 -13.91 6.67
N GLN A 275 -11.96 -12.98 7.35
CA GLN A 275 -11.42 -12.25 8.50
C GLN A 275 -10.16 -11.47 8.13
N MET A 276 -10.19 -10.82 6.99
CA MET A 276 -9.12 -9.97 6.48
C MET A 276 -9.66 -8.58 6.20
N GLU A 277 -8.85 -7.55 6.49
CA GLU A 277 -9.17 -6.16 6.22
C GLU A 277 -8.63 -5.70 4.86
N CYS A 278 -9.27 -4.67 4.31
CA CYS A 278 -8.85 -3.97 3.11
C CYS A 278 -8.43 -2.54 3.44
N VAL A 279 -7.19 -2.18 3.14
CA VAL A 279 -6.66 -0.82 3.22
C VAL A 279 -6.42 -0.30 1.82
N MET A 280 -6.76 0.95 1.54
CA MET A 280 -6.51 1.62 0.27
C MET A 280 -5.43 2.68 0.39
N GLU A 281 -4.49 2.72 -0.55
CA GLU A 281 -3.64 3.88 -0.74
C GLU A 281 -4.38 4.97 -1.49
N MET A 282 -4.29 6.20 -0.99
CA MET A 282 -4.83 7.38 -1.64
C MET A 282 -3.78 8.47 -1.69
N TYR A 283 -3.42 8.87 -2.91
CA TYR A 283 -2.48 9.96 -3.16
C TYR A 283 -3.24 11.24 -3.44
N PHE A 284 -2.84 12.32 -2.77
CA PHE A 284 -3.39 13.66 -2.97
C PHE A 284 -2.29 14.65 -3.30
N GLU A 285 -2.50 15.44 -4.34
CA GLU A 285 -1.60 16.53 -4.69
C GLU A 285 -1.65 17.64 -3.63
N GLN A 286 -0.61 18.47 -3.59
CA GLN A 286 -0.47 19.53 -2.57
C GLN A 286 -1.61 20.56 -2.62
N GLU A 287 -2.14 20.84 -3.81
CA GLU A 287 -3.23 21.81 -4.02
C GLU A 287 -4.63 21.18 -3.86
N GLU A 288 -4.75 19.90 -3.50
CA GLU A 288 -6.06 19.25 -3.42
C GLU A 288 -6.91 19.82 -2.28
N ASN A 289 -8.19 19.98 -2.54
CA ASN A 289 -9.14 20.53 -1.56
C ASN A 289 -9.32 19.56 -0.38
N GLN A 290 -9.04 20.04 0.84
CA GLN A 290 -9.11 19.22 2.06
C GLN A 290 -10.51 18.68 2.35
N ASN A 291 -11.58 19.40 1.95
CA ASN A 291 -12.96 18.89 2.09
C ASN A 291 -13.21 17.75 1.13
N LEU A 292 -12.70 17.84 -0.13
CA LEU A 292 -12.79 16.74 -1.08
C LEU A 292 -12.07 15.50 -0.56
N ILE A 293 -10.90 15.66 0.06
CA ILE A 293 -10.17 14.56 0.72
C ILE A 293 -11.04 13.87 1.77
N LEU A 294 -11.62 14.65 2.69
CA LEU A 294 -12.51 14.10 3.74
C LEU A 294 -13.73 13.41 3.14
N ASP A 295 -14.37 14.02 2.16
CA ASP A 295 -15.56 13.44 1.50
C ASP A 295 -15.23 12.14 0.78
N ALA A 296 -14.08 12.07 0.10
CA ALA A 296 -13.62 10.84 -0.56
C ALA A 296 -13.38 9.71 0.45
N LEU A 297 -12.67 9.98 1.56
CA LEU A 297 -12.41 8.97 2.60
C LEU A 297 -13.72 8.48 3.23
N ARG A 298 -14.65 9.39 3.57
CA ARG A 298 -15.98 9.03 4.09
C ARG A 298 -16.74 8.16 3.11
N TYR A 299 -16.72 8.52 1.80
CA TYR A 299 -17.37 7.76 0.74
C TYR A 299 -16.84 6.33 0.67
N TRP A 300 -15.51 6.13 0.62
CA TRP A 300 -14.92 4.79 0.57
C TRP A 300 -15.18 3.99 1.85
N ALA A 301 -15.14 4.62 3.02
CA ALA A 301 -15.43 3.96 4.29
C ALA A 301 -16.90 3.51 4.40
N THR A 302 -17.84 4.32 3.91
CA THR A 302 -19.28 4.04 4.04
C THR A 302 -19.84 3.21 2.88
N GLU A 303 -19.47 3.54 1.65
CA GLU A 303 -20.01 2.90 0.44
C GLU A 303 -19.31 1.58 0.12
N PHE A 304 -17.99 1.50 0.32
CA PHE A 304 -17.19 0.30 0.02
C PHE A 304 -16.78 -0.49 1.26
N ARG A 305 -17.06 0.02 2.46
CA ARG A 305 -16.63 -0.60 3.72
C ARG A 305 -15.12 -0.87 3.78
N VAL A 306 -14.33 0.05 3.24
CA VAL A 306 -12.86 0.00 3.33
C VAL A 306 -12.46 0.18 4.80
N ASP A 307 -11.58 -0.70 5.30
CA ASP A 307 -11.19 -0.75 6.71
C ASP A 307 -10.12 0.27 7.07
N GLY A 308 -9.41 0.80 6.08
CA GLY A 308 -8.39 1.81 6.35
C GLY A 308 -7.83 2.47 5.08
N PHE A 309 -7.07 3.54 5.31
CA PHE A 309 -6.48 4.35 4.25
C PHE A 309 -5.02 4.64 4.56
N HIS A 310 -4.15 4.36 3.60
CA HIS A 310 -2.78 4.87 3.59
C HIS A 310 -2.75 6.16 2.77
N LEU A 311 -2.58 7.27 3.47
CA LEU A 311 -2.66 8.61 2.89
C LEU A 311 -1.26 9.07 2.47
N ILE A 312 -1.15 9.49 1.21
CA ILE A 312 0.11 9.95 0.62
C ILE A 312 -0.11 11.35 0.08
N GLY A 313 0.74 12.29 0.48
CA GLY A 313 0.65 13.71 0.12
C GLY A 313 1.02 14.61 1.30
N GLU A 314 1.42 15.85 1.00
CA GLU A 314 1.93 16.78 2.02
C GLU A 314 0.82 17.57 2.72
N ASN A 315 -0.31 17.84 2.04
CA ASN A 315 -1.40 18.68 2.53
C ASN A 315 -2.62 17.87 3.03
N VAL A 316 -2.38 16.67 3.53
CA VAL A 316 -3.45 15.81 4.07
C VAL A 316 -3.91 16.37 5.43
N PRO A 317 -5.22 16.62 5.65
CA PRO A 317 -5.73 17.18 6.89
C PRO A 317 -5.82 16.12 8.01
N ILE A 318 -4.69 15.57 8.42
CA ILE A 318 -4.61 14.40 9.31
C ILE A 318 -5.35 14.61 10.65
N THR A 319 -5.32 15.82 11.20
CA THR A 319 -6.04 16.12 12.45
C THR A 319 -7.55 16.05 12.26
N ALA A 320 -8.07 16.63 11.16
CA ALA A 320 -9.50 16.56 10.86
C ALA A 320 -9.94 15.11 10.56
N ILE A 321 -9.11 14.33 9.85
CA ILE A 321 -9.37 12.92 9.56
C ILE A 321 -9.40 12.10 10.86
N ALA A 322 -8.45 12.31 11.76
CA ALA A 322 -8.39 11.59 13.05
C ALA A 322 -9.64 11.85 13.93
N GLN A 323 -10.20 13.06 13.85
CA GLN A 323 -11.37 13.47 14.61
C GLN A 323 -12.70 13.16 13.93
N ASP A 324 -12.68 12.73 12.67
CA ASP A 324 -13.89 12.46 11.90
C ASP A 324 -14.64 11.23 12.43
N LEU A 325 -15.95 11.40 12.68
CA LEU A 325 -16.77 10.32 13.25
C LEU A 325 -17.00 9.15 12.28
N TYR A 326 -17.06 9.41 10.98
CA TYR A 326 -17.20 8.34 9.98
C TYR A 326 -15.93 7.51 9.87
N LEU A 327 -14.75 8.12 10.12
CA LEU A 327 -13.45 7.49 9.98
C LEU A 327 -12.89 6.93 11.28
N ARG A 328 -13.60 7.07 12.39
CA ARG A 328 -13.10 6.70 13.75
C ARG A 328 -12.74 5.23 13.90
N ARG A 329 -13.29 4.34 13.08
CA ARG A 329 -12.95 2.92 13.05
C ARG A 329 -12.08 2.53 11.87
N SER A 330 -11.85 3.44 10.92
CA SER A 330 -10.94 3.21 9.80
C SER A 330 -9.50 3.39 10.24
N LYS A 331 -8.64 2.45 9.90
CA LYS A 331 -7.20 2.56 10.16
C LYS A 331 -6.58 3.61 9.24
N ILE A 332 -5.93 4.61 9.81
CA ILE A 332 -5.32 5.72 9.06
C ILE A 332 -3.81 5.60 9.15
N PHE A 333 -3.18 5.32 8.02
CA PHE A 333 -1.73 5.23 7.88
C PHE A 333 -1.21 6.50 7.24
N TYR A 334 -0.21 7.12 7.88
CA TYR A 334 0.43 8.32 7.37
C TYR A 334 1.90 8.37 7.77
N GLN A 335 2.72 9.10 7.01
CA GLN A 335 4.15 9.22 7.30
C GLN A 335 4.45 9.98 8.60
N TYR A 336 3.58 10.91 8.98
CA TYR A 336 3.77 11.74 10.16
C TYR A 336 2.44 12.01 10.86
N ILE A 337 2.34 11.56 12.10
CA ILE A 337 1.20 11.86 12.98
C ILE A 337 1.61 12.95 13.96
N PRO A 338 0.93 14.12 13.98
CA PRO A 338 1.23 15.21 14.92
C PRO A 338 1.26 14.75 16.38
N GLU A 339 2.24 15.22 17.14
CA GLU A 339 2.48 14.78 18.52
C GLU A 339 1.28 15.06 19.43
N GLN A 340 0.50 16.10 19.17
CA GLN A 340 -0.71 16.41 19.92
C GLN A 340 -1.70 15.24 19.89
N LEU A 341 -1.86 14.53 18.76
CA LEU A 341 -2.76 13.38 18.63
C LEU A 341 -2.29 12.15 19.44
N TRP A 342 -1.01 12.08 19.82
CA TRP A 342 -0.48 11.02 20.67
C TRP A 342 -0.70 11.31 22.16
N LYS A 343 -0.74 12.59 22.54
CA LYS A 343 -0.76 13.07 23.93
C LYS A 343 -2.14 13.53 24.38
N GLU A 344 -3.08 13.73 23.47
CA GLU A 344 -4.44 14.14 23.82
C GLU A 344 -5.12 13.09 24.69
N LYS A 345 -5.99 13.55 25.59
CA LYS A 345 -6.79 12.66 26.46
C LYS A 345 -7.72 11.76 25.64
N GLU A 346 -8.10 12.18 24.44
CA GLU A 346 -8.82 11.36 23.49
C GLU A 346 -7.85 10.34 22.84
N ASN A 347 -8.25 9.10 22.91
CA ASN A 347 -7.48 7.99 22.37
C ASN A 347 -7.82 7.79 20.89
N TYR A 348 -6.83 7.89 19.99
CA TYR A 348 -6.98 7.63 18.55
C TYR A 348 -6.28 6.32 18.15
N PRO A 349 -6.76 5.14 18.56
CA PRO A 349 -6.09 3.85 18.34
C PRO A 349 -6.10 3.39 16.88
N HIS A 350 -6.74 4.15 16.01
CA HIS A 350 -6.85 3.90 14.59
C HIS A 350 -5.75 4.60 13.75
N LEU A 351 -4.79 5.31 14.37
CA LEU A 351 -3.70 5.98 13.68
C LEU A 351 -2.45 5.11 13.62
N PHE A 352 -1.78 5.10 12.48
CA PHE A 352 -0.59 4.31 12.21
C PHE A 352 0.47 5.13 11.50
N VAL A 353 1.75 4.87 11.82
CA VAL A 353 2.92 5.46 11.18
C VAL A 353 3.68 4.37 10.42
N TYR A 354 4.00 4.63 9.17
CA TYR A 354 4.98 3.83 8.42
C TYR A 354 6.37 4.13 8.99
N ASN A 355 7.04 3.10 9.51
CA ASN A 355 8.27 3.25 10.28
C ASN A 355 9.51 3.13 9.38
N ASP A 356 9.79 4.17 8.59
CA ASP A 356 10.96 4.22 7.71
C ASP A 356 12.29 4.07 8.48
N GLU A 357 12.34 4.53 9.73
CA GLU A 357 13.51 4.35 10.58
C GLU A 357 13.82 2.87 10.82
N TYR A 358 12.79 2.01 10.93
CA TYR A 358 12.96 0.57 11.04
C TYR A 358 13.67 -0.01 9.82
N LEU A 359 13.21 0.39 8.62
CA LEU A 359 13.80 -0.03 7.35
C LEU A 359 15.27 0.38 7.26
N TYR A 360 15.58 1.67 7.49
CA TYR A 360 16.95 2.16 7.34
C TYR A 360 17.90 1.57 8.38
N THR A 361 17.50 1.53 9.65
CA THR A 361 18.29 0.97 10.72
C THR A 361 18.54 -0.53 10.50
N GLY A 362 17.50 -1.27 10.14
CA GLY A 362 17.61 -2.70 9.85
C GLY A 362 18.51 -3.01 8.66
N ARG A 363 18.33 -2.29 7.54
CA ARG A 363 19.16 -2.47 6.33
C ARG A 363 20.65 -2.14 6.57
N LYS A 364 20.92 -1.03 7.25
CA LYS A 364 22.31 -0.63 7.59
C LYS A 364 23.00 -1.69 8.42
N LEU A 365 22.32 -2.21 9.43
CA LEU A 365 22.87 -3.25 10.30
C LEU A 365 23.08 -4.57 9.55
N LEU A 366 22.04 -5.03 8.84
CA LEU A 366 22.05 -6.29 8.11
C LEU A 366 23.12 -6.33 7.01
N ASN A 367 23.38 -5.19 6.36
CA ASN A 367 24.30 -5.07 5.22
C ASN A 367 25.66 -4.41 5.59
N HIS A 368 25.96 -4.29 6.87
CA HIS A 368 27.24 -3.74 7.40
C HIS A 368 27.53 -2.30 6.90
N GLN A 369 26.52 -1.45 6.84
CA GLN A 369 26.63 -0.07 6.36
C GLN A 369 26.44 0.96 7.50
N GLY A 370 27.07 0.71 8.65
CA GLY A 370 27.08 1.65 9.78
C GLY A 370 25.83 1.60 10.65
N GLY A 371 25.13 0.46 10.70
CA GLY A 371 24.00 0.26 11.60
C GLY A 371 24.42 0.05 13.05
N SER A 372 23.59 0.48 13.99
CA SER A 372 23.77 0.33 15.44
C SER A 372 22.82 -0.73 16.01
N LEU A 373 23.35 -1.62 16.84
CA LEU A 373 22.54 -2.60 17.59
C LEU A 373 21.59 -1.90 18.56
N PHE A 374 22.04 -0.81 19.19
CA PHE A 374 21.21 -0.03 20.11
C PHE A 374 20.02 0.59 19.41
N GLU A 375 20.23 1.24 18.25
CA GLU A 375 19.15 1.79 17.43
C GLU A 375 18.19 0.70 16.97
N PHE A 376 18.71 -0.43 16.49
CA PHE A 376 17.88 -1.56 16.07
C PHE A 376 17.07 -2.14 17.24
N GLY A 377 17.66 -2.32 18.41
CA GLY A 377 16.94 -2.77 19.60
C GLY A 377 15.81 -1.81 20.00
N ASN A 378 15.99 -0.50 19.85
CA ASN A 378 14.94 0.49 20.07
C ASN A 378 13.83 0.38 19.00
N GLN A 379 14.19 0.21 17.73
CA GLN A 379 13.21 0.05 16.67
C GLN A 379 12.43 -1.27 16.78
N GLN A 380 13.08 -2.37 17.18
CA GLN A 380 12.46 -3.68 17.42
C GLN A 380 11.32 -3.62 18.42
N ARG A 381 11.50 -2.86 19.52
CA ARG A 381 10.52 -2.71 20.59
C ARG A 381 9.68 -1.44 20.50
N LYS A 382 9.80 -0.68 19.38
CA LYS A 382 9.05 0.56 19.20
C LYS A 382 7.56 0.27 19.19
N GLN A 383 6.87 0.75 20.19
CA GLN A 383 5.43 0.58 20.35
C GLN A 383 4.86 1.79 21.07
N ASN A 384 3.61 2.09 20.83
CA ASN A 384 2.86 3.13 21.53
C ASN A 384 1.47 2.57 21.87
N LYS A 385 0.91 2.99 22.98
CA LYS A 385 -0.42 2.55 23.41
C LYS A 385 -1.50 2.93 22.41
N THR A 386 -1.38 4.11 21.83
CA THR A 386 -2.37 4.71 20.93
C THR A 386 -2.04 4.45 19.47
N VAL A 387 -0.87 4.92 19.00
CA VAL A 387 -0.46 4.86 17.60
C VAL A 387 0.22 3.53 17.28
N GLY A 388 -0.12 2.94 16.14
CA GLY A 388 0.56 1.75 15.60
C GLY A 388 1.79 2.13 14.78
N PHE A 389 2.80 1.24 14.74
CA PHE A 389 3.97 1.36 13.87
C PHE A 389 4.00 0.19 12.89
N VAL A 390 4.12 0.50 11.60
CA VAL A 390 4.25 -0.51 10.54
C VAL A 390 5.73 -0.70 10.21
N ASN A 391 6.24 -1.92 10.43
CA ASN A 391 7.64 -2.28 10.21
C ASN A 391 7.81 -3.09 8.93
N PHE A 392 8.78 -2.74 8.11
CA PHE A 392 9.06 -3.39 6.83
C PHE A 392 10.54 -3.27 6.45
N MET A 393 11.01 -4.17 5.58
CA MET A 393 12.37 -4.15 5.00
C MET A 393 12.36 -3.81 3.51
N ALA A 394 11.20 -3.90 2.85
CA ALA A 394 11.01 -3.52 1.46
C ALA A 394 9.67 -2.78 1.30
N ASN A 395 9.64 -1.85 0.35
CA ASN A 395 8.42 -1.15 -0.07
C ASN A 395 8.52 -0.86 -1.57
N ASN A 396 7.40 -0.49 -2.21
CA ASN A 396 7.37 -0.23 -3.65
C ASN A 396 8.33 0.88 -4.13
N ASN A 397 8.59 1.90 -3.30
CA ASN A 397 9.52 3.00 -3.58
C ASN A 397 10.98 2.68 -3.18
N GLY A 398 11.42 1.47 -3.44
CA GLY A 398 12.76 0.99 -3.11
C GLY A 398 13.01 -0.37 -3.74
N PHE A 399 14.11 -1.03 -3.36
CA PHE A 399 14.35 -2.41 -3.77
C PHE A 399 13.34 -3.37 -3.15
N THR A 400 12.91 -4.38 -3.92
CA THR A 400 12.27 -5.57 -3.36
C THR A 400 13.22 -6.25 -2.40
N LEU A 401 12.70 -7.12 -1.53
CA LEU A 401 13.53 -7.82 -0.56
C LEU A 401 14.62 -8.69 -1.23
N ALA A 402 14.32 -9.30 -2.38
CA ALA A 402 15.29 -10.07 -3.16
C ALA A 402 16.36 -9.17 -3.80
N ASP A 403 15.99 -8.00 -4.29
CA ASP A 403 16.92 -7.07 -4.93
C ASP A 403 17.83 -6.38 -3.89
N LEU A 404 17.35 -6.17 -2.66
CA LEU A 404 18.13 -5.65 -1.54
C LEU A 404 19.42 -6.43 -1.29
N PHE A 405 19.44 -7.73 -1.60
CA PHE A 405 20.59 -8.62 -1.44
C PHE A 405 21.20 -9.08 -2.77
N SER A 406 20.78 -8.46 -3.87
CA SER A 406 21.23 -8.82 -5.21
C SER A 406 21.87 -7.67 -5.98
N TYR A 407 21.67 -6.42 -5.54
CA TYR A 407 22.14 -5.23 -6.22
C TYR A 407 22.77 -4.25 -5.23
N CYS A 408 23.93 -3.71 -5.56
CA CYS A 408 24.54 -2.62 -4.81
C CYS A 408 23.99 -1.26 -5.26
N GLU A 409 23.72 -1.12 -6.56
CA GLU A 409 23.27 0.11 -7.17
C GLU A 409 21.91 -0.10 -7.87
N LYS A 410 21.18 0.99 -8.05
CA LYS A 410 19.89 0.97 -8.76
C LYS A 410 20.10 0.87 -10.27
N HIS A 411 19.16 0.22 -10.95
CA HIS A 411 19.09 0.04 -12.39
C HIS A 411 17.74 0.52 -12.91
N ASN A 412 17.55 1.85 -12.96
CA ASN A 412 16.30 2.50 -13.38
C ASN A 412 16.34 2.98 -14.82
N GLU A 413 17.33 2.58 -15.63
CA GLU A 413 17.52 3.05 -17.02
C GLU A 413 16.26 2.85 -17.88
N ALA A 414 15.52 1.76 -17.62
CA ALA A 414 14.27 1.46 -18.31
C ALA A 414 13.14 2.49 -18.03
N ASN A 415 13.28 3.32 -16.98
CA ASN A 415 12.33 4.38 -16.69
C ASN A 415 12.48 5.61 -17.60
N GLY A 416 13.58 5.67 -18.37
CA GLY A 416 13.83 6.79 -19.31
C GLY A 416 14.23 8.11 -18.66
N GLU A 417 14.81 8.05 -17.44
CA GLU A 417 15.27 9.19 -16.64
C GLU A 417 16.79 9.14 -16.36
N GLU A 418 17.53 8.44 -17.22
CA GLU A 418 18.99 8.31 -17.14
C GLU A 418 19.48 7.80 -15.77
N ASN A 419 18.67 6.93 -15.13
CA ASN A 419 18.92 6.37 -13.80
C ASN A 419 19.05 7.45 -12.67
N THR A 420 18.46 8.63 -12.86
CA THR A 420 18.48 9.72 -11.87
C THR A 420 17.35 9.59 -10.84
N ASP A 421 16.25 8.94 -11.20
CA ASP A 421 15.06 8.70 -10.39
C ASP A 421 15.29 7.61 -9.32
N GLY A 422 14.40 7.56 -8.33
CA GLY A 422 14.50 6.64 -7.21
C GLY A 422 15.58 6.99 -6.19
N SER A 423 15.59 6.27 -5.07
CA SER A 423 16.53 6.53 -3.97
C SER A 423 17.95 6.06 -4.29
N ASN A 424 18.95 6.87 -3.91
CA ASN A 424 20.36 6.47 -3.89
C ASN A 424 20.76 5.82 -2.54
N TYR A 425 19.89 5.89 -1.52
CA TYR A 425 20.15 5.39 -0.16
C TYR A 425 19.45 4.05 0.07
N ASN A 426 19.86 3.03 -0.69
CA ASN A 426 19.23 1.71 -0.62
C ASN A 426 19.74 0.87 0.55
N PHE A 427 20.96 1.11 1.02
CA PHE A 427 21.65 0.29 2.03
C PHE A 427 21.61 -1.20 1.69
N SER A 428 21.87 -1.52 0.43
CA SER A 428 21.77 -2.85 -0.17
C SER A 428 23.14 -3.51 -0.31
N ILE A 429 23.16 -4.82 -0.59
CA ILE A 429 24.38 -5.60 -0.85
C ILE A 429 24.11 -6.61 -1.97
N ASN A 430 25.07 -6.85 -2.87
CA ASN A 430 24.94 -7.86 -3.93
C ASN A 430 25.43 -9.27 -3.52
N CYS A 431 25.95 -9.42 -2.30
CA CYS A 431 26.55 -10.66 -1.78
C CYS A 431 27.68 -11.23 -2.65
N GLY A 432 28.39 -10.34 -3.38
CA GLY A 432 29.55 -10.71 -4.22
C GLY A 432 29.23 -10.96 -5.69
N THR A 433 28.00 -10.70 -6.14
CA THR A 433 27.64 -10.78 -7.56
C THR A 433 26.39 -9.93 -7.83
N GLU A 434 26.50 -8.99 -8.75
CA GLU A 434 25.37 -8.15 -9.16
C GLU A 434 24.34 -8.98 -9.91
N GLY A 435 23.05 -8.86 -9.52
CA GLY A 435 21.92 -9.50 -10.18
C GLY A 435 21.90 -11.04 -10.06
N LYS A 436 21.39 -11.70 -11.11
CA LYS A 436 21.21 -13.15 -11.13
C LYS A 436 22.54 -13.90 -11.11
N THR A 437 22.63 -15.00 -10.36
CA THR A 437 23.83 -15.81 -10.25
C THR A 437 23.53 -17.30 -10.13
N SER A 438 24.47 -18.14 -10.61
CA SER A 438 24.45 -19.60 -10.38
C SER A 438 25.32 -20.02 -9.19
N ARG A 439 26.16 -19.12 -8.64
CA ARG A 439 27.14 -19.42 -7.58
C ARG A 439 26.41 -19.83 -6.31
N LYS A 440 26.60 -21.07 -5.84
CA LYS A 440 25.96 -21.62 -4.64
C LYS A 440 26.21 -20.76 -3.39
N TYR A 441 27.45 -20.34 -3.18
CA TYR A 441 27.82 -19.49 -2.04
C TYR A 441 27.02 -18.18 -1.99
N VAL A 442 26.90 -17.49 -3.13
CA VAL A 442 26.17 -16.22 -3.20
C VAL A 442 24.68 -16.46 -2.94
N LYS A 443 24.10 -17.51 -3.51
CA LYS A 443 22.69 -17.87 -3.27
C LYS A 443 22.42 -18.17 -1.79
N GLU A 444 23.33 -18.90 -1.15
CA GLU A 444 23.20 -19.22 0.28
C GLU A 444 23.33 -17.98 1.16
N LEU A 445 24.26 -17.08 0.84
CA LEU A 445 24.39 -15.82 1.57
C LEU A 445 23.13 -14.93 1.41
N ARG A 446 22.61 -14.80 0.21
CA ARG A 446 21.33 -14.10 -0.04
C ARG A 446 20.18 -14.73 0.71
N ARG A 447 20.10 -16.07 0.74
CA ARG A 447 19.09 -16.78 1.53
C ARG A 447 19.16 -16.40 3.01
N LYS A 448 20.35 -16.42 3.60
CA LYS A 448 20.55 -16.04 5.02
C LYS A 448 20.07 -14.61 5.29
N HIS A 449 20.44 -13.66 4.44
CA HIS A 449 20.00 -12.26 4.57
C HIS A 449 18.48 -12.12 4.46
N LEU A 450 17.83 -12.83 3.52
CA LEU A 450 16.38 -12.86 3.38
C LEU A 450 15.69 -13.39 4.63
N TYR A 451 16.18 -14.51 5.17
CA TYR A 451 15.61 -15.12 6.38
C TYR A 451 15.83 -14.23 7.61
N MET A 452 16.99 -13.59 7.75
CA MET A 452 17.22 -12.61 8.81
C MET A 452 16.27 -11.42 8.69
N ALA A 453 16.14 -10.81 7.51
CA ALA A 453 15.29 -9.65 7.28
C ALA A 453 13.82 -9.94 7.63
N LEU A 454 13.30 -11.08 7.19
CA LEU A 454 11.94 -11.52 7.53
C LEU A 454 11.78 -11.79 9.04
N SER A 455 12.76 -12.45 9.66
CA SER A 455 12.75 -12.67 11.12
C SER A 455 12.74 -11.35 11.89
N MET A 456 13.55 -10.37 11.46
CA MET A 456 13.57 -9.04 12.07
C MET A 456 12.18 -8.40 12.04
N VAL A 457 11.49 -8.43 10.90
CA VAL A 457 10.16 -7.81 10.74
C VAL A 457 9.10 -8.53 11.59
N PHE A 458 9.07 -9.87 11.55
CA PHE A 458 8.03 -10.63 12.25
C PHE A 458 8.22 -10.70 13.77
N PHE A 459 9.45 -10.55 14.27
CA PHE A 459 9.73 -10.55 15.71
C PHE A 459 9.78 -9.16 16.33
N ALA A 460 9.51 -8.11 15.54
CA ALA A 460 9.36 -6.76 16.07
C ALA A 460 7.98 -6.56 16.72
N GLN A 461 7.90 -5.62 17.66
CA GLN A 461 6.65 -5.29 18.38
C GLN A 461 5.58 -4.67 17.47
N GLY A 462 5.97 -3.87 16.47
CA GLY A 462 5.04 -3.21 15.55
C GLY A 462 4.34 -4.18 14.59
N VAL A 463 3.60 -3.63 13.66
CA VAL A 463 2.85 -4.36 12.62
C VAL A 463 3.81 -4.78 11.50
N PRO A 464 3.99 -6.07 11.21
CA PRO A 464 4.80 -6.51 10.09
C PRO A 464 4.08 -6.24 8.76
N LEU A 465 4.83 -5.72 7.77
CA LEU A 465 4.37 -5.53 6.39
C LEU A 465 5.29 -6.29 5.43
N LEU A 466 4.68 -7.01 4.50
CA LEU A 466 5.31 -7.62 3.33
C LEU A 466 4.88 -6.86 2.06
N LEU A 467 5.84 -6.55 1.19
CA LEU A 467 5.55 -6.15 -0.18
C LEU A 467 5.27 -7.42 -1.01
N ALA A 468 4.24 -7.39 -1.85
CA ALA A 468 3.85 -8.52 -2.68
C ALA A 468 5.03 -9.11 -3.47
N GLY A 469 5.31 -10.37 -3.23
CA GLY A 469 6.42 -11.10 -3.84
C GLY A 469 7.69 -11.17 -3.00
N ASP A 470 7.78 -10.50 -1.86
CA ASP A 470 8.94 -10.64 -0.95
C ASP A 470 9.09 -12.10 -0.48
N GLU A 471 7.98 -12.78 -0.25
CA GLU A 471 7.91 -14.22 0.07
C GLU A 471 8.13 -15.13 -1.14
N ALA A 472 8.24 -14.57 -2.33
CA ALA A 472 8.33 -15.29 -3.60
C ALA A 472 9.62 -15.01 -4.38
N LEU A 473 10.63 -14.43 -3.74
CA LEU A 473 11.90 -14.03 -4.38
C LEU A 473 11.68 -13.08 -5.57
N ASN A 474 10.67 -12.22 -5.51
CA ASN A 474 10.36 -11.28 -6.59
C ASN A 474 11.49 -10.26 -6.77
N SER A 475 11.94 -10.09 -8.00
CA SER A 475 12.99 -9.15 -8.38
C SER A 475 12.48 -8.20 -9.44
N GLN A 476 12.70 -6.91 -9.24
CA GLN A 476 12.51 -5.85 -10.22
C GLN A 476 13.81 -5.56 -11.00
N GLN A 477 14.75 -6.52 -10.98
CA GLN A 477 16.01 -6.48 -11.72
C GLN A 477 16.89 -5.27 -11.35
N GLY A 478 16.82 -4.85 -10.08
CA GLY A 478 17.55 -3.69 -9.58
C GLY A 478 16.87 -2.35 -9.85
N ASN A 479 15.67 -2.34 -10.43
CA ASN A 479 14.87 -1.12 -10.52
C ASN A 479 14.21 -0.87 -9.16
N ASN A 480 14.60 0.24 -8.50
CA ASN A 480 14.07 0.61 -7.19
C ASN A 480 12.94 1.67 -7.26
N ASN A 481 12.45 1.98 -8.46
CA ASN A 481 11.39 2.95 -8.72
C ASN A 481 10.53 2.54 -9.92
N ALA A 482 9.95 1.36 -9.90
CA ALA A 482 9.23 0.75 -11.02
C ALA A 482 7.86 1.42 -11.33
N TYR A 483 7.70 2.71 -11.04
CA TYR A 483 6.44 3.45 -11.14
C TYR A 483 5.83 3.50 -12.54
N CYS A 484 6.65 3.33 -13.58
CA CYS A 484 6.23 3.33 -14.99
C CYS A 484 6.44 1.97 -15.68
N GLN A 485 6.71 0.90 -14.92
CA GLN A 485 7.05 -0.42 -15.46
C GLN A 485 5.86 -1.38 -15.45
N ASP A 486 4.90 -1.20 -16.39
CA ASP A 486 3.82 -2.16 -16.61
C ASP A 486 4.31 -3.35 -17.44
N ASN A 487 5.27 -4.07 -16.93
CA ASN A 487 5.91 -5.23 -17.55
C ASN A 487 6.48 -6.17 -16.48
N LYS A 488 7.29 -7.16 -16.90
CA LYS A 488 7.88 -8.15 -15.98
C LYS A 488 8.78 -7.55 -14.90
N THR A 489 9.24 -6.31 -15.03
CA THR A 489 9.97 -5.61 -13.98
C THR A 489 9.03 -5.21 -12.85
N GLY A 490 7.87 -4.63 -13.18
CA GLY A 490 6.90 -4.19 -12.19
C GLY A 490 5.94 -5.29 -11.70
N TRP A 491 5.80 -6.41 -12.44
CA TRP A 491 4.87 -7.48 -12.08
C TRP A 491 5.47 -8.50 -11.13
N VAL A 492 4.67 -9.06 -10.24
CA VAL A 492 5.09 -10.16 -9.37
C VAL A 492 5.28 -11.44 -10.18
N ASN A 493 6.46 -12.04 -10.06
CA ASN A 493 6.81 -13.28 -10.74
C ASN A 493 6.36 -14.50 -9.92
N TRP A 494 5.36 -15.22 -10.44
CA TRP A 494 4.80 -16.40 -9.79
C TRP A 494 5.37 -17.73 -10.29
N LYS A 495 6.48 -17.73 -11.01
CA LYS A 495 7.13 -18.97 -11.46
C LYS A 495 7.68 -19.73 -10.27
N ARG A 496 7.07 -20.87 -9.97
CA ARG A 496 7.46 -21.71 -8.84
C ARG A 496 8.88 -22.27 -9.00
N ASN A 497 9.60 -22.27 -7.89
CA ASN A 497 10.88 -22.94 -7.71
C ASN A 497 11.04 -23.32 -6.23
N THR A 498 11.97 -24.23 -5.94
CA THR A 498 12.17 -24.74 -4.57
C THR A 498 12.55 -23.66 -3.56
N GLY A 499 13.29 -22.64 -3.96
CA GLY A 499 13.66 -21.52 -3.09
C GLY A 499 12.46 -20.65 -2.70
N MET A 500 11.55 -20.42 -3.65
CA MET A 500 10.30 -19.72 -3.40
C MET A 500 9.39 -20.50 -2.44
N GLU A 501 9.22 -21.80 -2.65
CA GLU A 501 8.39 -22.63 -1.78
C GLU A 501 8.90 -22.68 -0.35
N ALA A 502 10.22 -22.82 -0.17
CA ALA A 502 10.85 -22.78 1.14
C ALA A 502 10.70 -21.43 1.85
N LEU A 503 10.79 -20.32 1.09
CA LEU A 503 10.61 -18.98 1.64
C LEU A 503 9.16 -18.72 2.04
N GLN A 504 8.18 -19.15 1.24
CA GLN A 504 6.76 -19.09 1.59
C GLN A 504 6.44 -19.88 2.85
N GLU A 505 6.95 -21.12 2.98
CA GLU A 505 6.81 -21.92 4.18
C GLU A 505 7.43 -21.21 5.41
N PHE A 506 8.59 -20.59 5.23
CA PHE A 506 9.24 -19.84 6.29
C PHE A 506 8.38 -18.65 6.77
N VAL A 507 7.81 -17.86 5.86
CA VAL A 507 6.90 -16.75 6.20
C VAL A 507 5.65 -17.25 6.91
N GLN A 508 5.05 -18.35 6.44
CA GLN A 508 3.89 -18.98 7.11
C GLN A 508 4.22 -19.38 8.56
N LYS A 509 5.39 -19.96 8.78
CA LYS A 509 5.83 -20.36 10.13
C LYS A 509 6.14 -19.16 11.03
N LEU A 510 6.74 -18.07 10.48
CA LEU A 510 6.94 -16.83 11.21
C LEU A 510 5.62 -16.20 11.65
N ALA A 511 4.64 -16.13 10.75
CA ALA A 511 3.32 -15.59 11.06
C ALA A 511 2.58 -16.46 12.10
N ALA A 512 2.65 -17.79 11.95
CA ALA A 512 2.07 -18.74 12.91
C ALA A 512 2.72 -18.62 14.29
N PHE A 513 4.06 -18.51 14.36
CA PHE A 513 4.78 -18.30 15.60
C PHE A 513 4.38 -16.99 16.28
N ARG A 514 4.36 -15.88 15.52
CA ARG A 514 3.92 -14.58 16.03
C ARG A 514 2.50 -14.63 16.58
N LYS A 515 1.58 -15.36 15.92
CA LYS A 515 0.20 -15.54 16.37
C LYS A 515 0.16 -16.34 17.67
N ALA A 516 0.93 -17.43 17.77
CA ALA A 516 0.95 -18.32 18.92
C ALA A 516 1.57 -17.70 20.18
N HIS A 517 2.49 -16.72 20.01
CA HIS A 517 3.22 -16.11 21.12
C HIS A 517 2.90 -14.61 21.28
N PRO A 518 1.79 -14.25 21.99
CA PRO A 518 1.38 -12.87 22.16
C PRO A 518 2.40 -11.99 22.89
N VAL A 519 3.35 -12.57 23.63
CA VAL A 519 4.40 -11.82 24.33
C VAL A 519 5.29 -11.01 23.38
N ILE A 520 5.52 -11.48 22.15
CA ILE A 520 6.35 -10.75 21.17
C ILE A 520 5.59 -9.65 20.43
N ARG A 521 4.28 -9.58 20.56
CA ARG A 521 3.41 -8.65 19.83
C ARG A 521 2.46 -7.85 20.73
N LYS A 522 2.89 -7.51 21.94
CA LYS A 522 2.09 -6.71 22.87
C LYS A 522 1.67 -5.38 22.25
N ALA A 523 0.43 -4.96 22.52
CA ALA A 523 -0.10 -3.70 22.03
C ALA A 523 0.49 -2.47 22.75
N GLU A 524 1.09 -2.67 23.93
CA GLU A 524 1.68 -1.63 24.77
C GLU A 524 3.21 -1.67 24.72
N PRO A 525 3.88 -0.53 25.00
CA PRO A 525 5.34 -0.48 25.09
C PRO A 525 5.87 -1.44 26.15
N MET A 526 7.07 -1.98 25.92
CA MET A 526 7.82 -2.75 26.90
C MET A 526 8.46 -1.82 27.94
N HIS A 527 8.47 -2.25 29.20
CA HIS A 527 8.96 -1.47 30.35
C HIS A 527 10.44 -1.70 30.66
N LEU A 528 11.01 -2.82 30.19
CA LEU A 528 12.39 -3.27 30.47
C LEU A 528 12.68 -3.41 31.95
N ASN A 529 11.69 -3.69 32.74
CA ASN A 529 11.82 -3.94 34.19
C ASN A 529 10.74 -4.93 34.67
N ASP A 530 10.93 -5.46 35.86
CA ASP A 530 10.00 -6.39 36.48
C ASP A 530 8.87 -5.65 37.24
N TYR A 531 8.02 -4.94 36.48
CA TYR A 531 6.95 -4.09 37.06
C TYR A 531 5.75 -4.87 37.61
N GLN A 532 5.67 -6.18 37.34
CA GLN A 532 4.63 -7.08 37.85
C GLN A 532 5.15 -8.14 38.84
N HIS A 533 6.42 -8.07 39.22
CA HIS A 533 7.05 -9.03 40.16
C HIS A 533 6.99 -10.49 39.64
N LYS A 534 7.26 -10.68 38.36
CA LYS A 534 7.31 -12.01 37.69
C LYS A 534 8.66 -12.71 37.81
N GLY A 535 9.67 -12.05 38.38
CA GLY A 535 11.03 -12.57 38.54
C GLY A 535 11.98 -12.25 37.39
N CYS A 536 11.51 -11.60 36.34
CA CYS A 536 12.31 -11.06 35.26
C CYS A 536 11.62 -9.87 34.60
N PRO A 537 12.37 -8.98 33.88
CA PRO A 537 11.79 -7.92 33.07
C PRO A 537 10.90 -8.49 31.95
N ASP A 538 9.91 -7.71 31.53
CA ASP A 538 9.04 -8.08 30.38
C ASP A 538 9.85 -8.25 29.09
N LEU A 539 10.92 -7.46 28.92
CA LEU A 539 11.93 -7.60 27.87
C LEU A 539 13.31 -7.36 28.45
N SER A 540 14.29 -8.17 28.05
CA SER A 540 15.69 -8.04 28.47
C SER A 540 16.66 -8.36 27.34
N TYR A 541 17.87 -7.79 27.44
CA TYR A 541 18.95 -8.01 26.47
C TYR A 541 20.06 -8.84 27.09
N HIS A 542 20.72 -9.60 26.22
CA HIS A 542 21.77 -10.56 26.58
C HIS A 542 22.92 -10.51 25.56
N SER A 543 24.13 -10.71 26.03
CA SER A 543 25.36 -10.80 25.21
C SER A 543 26.19 -11.98 25.65
N ASP A 544 27.49 -11.78 25.95
CA ASP A 544 28.36 -12.80 26.59
C ASP A 544 27.85 -13.19 27.97
N ASN A 545 27.21 -12.23 28.63
CA ASN A 545 26.57 -12.42 29.92
C ASN A 545 25.04 -12.18 29.78
N ALA A 546 24.29 -12.94 30.56
CA ALA A 546 22.87 -12.69 30.71
C ALA A 546 22.61 -11.34 31.42
N TRP A 547 21.50 -10.69 31.10
CA TRP A 547 21.06 -9.44 31.75
C TRP A 547 22.01 -8.26 31.49
N THR A 548 22.38 -8.05 30.24
CA THR A 548 23.25 -6.96 29.84
C THR A 548 22.50 -5.64 29.84
N ALA A 549 23.06 -4.60 30.42
CA ALA A 549 22.44 -3.26 30.48
C ALA A 549 22.51 -2.51 29.15
N GLY A 550 23.40 -2.90 28.23
CA GLY A 550 23.55 -2.30 26.90
C GLY A 550 23.83 -3.37 25.85
N LEU A 551 23.81 -2.95 24.57
CA LEU A 551 24.10 -3.83 23.45
C LEU A 551 25.58 -3.67 23.01
N PRO A 552 26.32 -4.77 22.83
CA PRO A 552 27.73 -4.72 22.47
C PRO A 552 27.91 -4.46 20.96
N GLU A 553 28.05 -3.21 20.57
CA GLU A 553 28.15 -2.77 19.17
C GLU A 553 29.28 -3.47 18.42
N GLU A 554 30.45 -3.63 19.04
CA GLU A 554 31.63 -4.27 18.46
C GLU A 554 31.45 -5.76 18.17
N LYS A 555 30.53 -6.41 18.87
CA LYS A 555 30.23 -7.83 18.69
C LYS A 555 29.32 -8.12 17.51
N GLY A 556 28.47 -7.16 17.14
CA GLY A 556 27.47 -7.32 16.08
C GLY A 556 26.46 -8.44 16.36
N ALA A 557 26.31 -8.86 17.62
CA ALA A 557 25.37 -9.92 18.01
C ALA A 557 24.78 -9.68 19.40
N PHE A 558 23.50 -10.02 19.56
CA PHE A 558 22.81 -9.94 20.86
C PHE A 558 21.63 -10.89 20.93
N GLY A 559 21.22 -11.21 22.15
CA GLY A 559 19.98 -11.91 22.44
C GLY A 559 18.94 -10.96 23.05
N VAL A 560 17.69 -11.15 22.69
CA VAL A 560 16.54 -10.51 23.34
C VAL A 560 15.62 -11.59 23.90
N MET A 561 15.23 -11.45 25.16
CA MET A 561 14.28 -12.34 25.81
C MET A 561 13.00 -11.59 26.16
N TYR A 562 11.89 -12.17 25.78
CA TYR A 562 10.54 -11.77 26.20
C TYR A 562 10.07 -12.72 27.30
N CYS A 563 9.66 -12.17 28.44
CA CYS A 563 9.16 -12.96 29.55
C CYS A 563 7.70 -13.31 29.33
N GLY A 564 7.40 -14.59 29.06
CA GLY A 564 6.07 -15.07 28.74
C GLY A 564 5.02 -14.80 29.81
N ASP A 565 5.43 -14.68 31.07
CA ASP A 565 4.50 -14.40 32.19
C ASP A 565 3.83 -13.01 32.10
N TYR A 566 4.25 -12.14 31.15
CA TYR A 566 3.62 -10.83 30.85
C TYR A 566 2.57 -10.87 29.74
N ALA A 567 2.27 -12.04 29.18
CA ALA A 567 1.22 -12.25 28.20
C ALA A 567 0.51 -13.58 28.47
N VAL A 568 -0.69 -13.70 27.96
CA VAL A 568 -1.46 -14.95 28.01
C VAL A 568 -1.87 -15.37 26.60
N ASP A 569 -1.93 -16.69 26.40
CA ASP A 569 -2.47 -17.28 25.17
C ASP A 569 -4.00 -17.17 25.13
N ASP A 570 -4.61 -17.64 24.04
CA ASP A 570 -6.06 -17.61 23.85
C ASP A 570 -6.83 -18.45 24.90
N ALA A 571 -6.14 -19.35 25.60
CA ALA A 571 -6.70 -20.15 26.71
C ALA A 571 -6.49 -19.51 28.09
N GLY A 572 -5.92 -18.30 28.15
CA GLY A 572 -5.63 -17.57 29.40
C GLY A 572 -4.42 -18.11 30.18
N ARG A 573 -3.57 -18.95 29.57
CA ARG A 573 -2.34 -19.47 30.19
C ARG A 573 -1.18 -18.53 29.91
N PRO A 574 -0.20 -18.38 30.83
CA PRO A 574 1.02 -17.65 30.55
C PRO A 574 1.71 -18.19 29.29
N ASP A 575 2.24 -17.27 28.47
CA ASP A 575 3.02 -17.61 27.30
C ASP A 575 4.37 -18.24 27.69
N ASP A 576 5.08 -18.83 26.72
CA ASP A 576 6.45 -19.30 26.91
C ASP A 576 7.44 -18.13 26.99
N MET A 577 8.59 -18.34 27.62
CA MET A 577 9.72 -17.43 27.48
C MET A 577 10.22 -17.52 26.05
N VAL A 578 10.30 -16.39 25.35
CA VAL A 578 10.79 -16.34 23.96
C VAL A 578 12.16 -15.69 23.94
N TYR A 579 13.18 -16.40 23.47
CA TYR A 579 14.53 -15.86 23.28
C TYR A 579 14.90 -15.84 21.81
N ILE A 580 15.36 -14.69 21.30
CA ILE A 580 15.79 -14.50 19.91
C ILE A 580 17.23 -14.04 19.92
N GLY A 581 18.13 -14.84 19.37
CA GLY A 581 19.54 -14.51 19.20
C GLY A 581 19.82 -14.03 17.79
N TYR A 582 20.24 -12.78 17.63
CA TYR A 582 20.65 -12.19 16.36
C TYR A 582 22.17 -12.15 16.26
N ASN A 583 22.72 -12.61 15.14
CA ASN A 583 24.12 -12.46 14.81
C ASN A 583 24.26 -11.82 13.43
N PHE A 584 24.54 -10.52 13.39
CA PHE A 584 24.81 -9.77 12.16
C PHE A 584 26.27 -9.91 11.71
N HIS A 585 27.16 -10.34 12.60
CA HIS A 585 28.59 -10.48 12.33
C HIS A 585 28.88 -11.65 11.38
N THR A 586 30.03 -11.58 10.69
CA THR A 586 30.51 -12.63 9.77
C THR A 586 31.19 -13.80 10.49
N GLY A 587 31.43 -13.68 11.77
CA GLY A 587 31.96 -14.75 12.66
C GLY A 587 30.85 -15.41 13.49
N VAL A 588 31.19 -16.56 14.08
CA VAL A 588 30.34 -17.24 15.06
C VAL A 588 30.34 -16.44 16.36
N ASN A 589 29.18 -16.29 16.98
CA ASN A 589 29.03 -15.67 18.30
C ASN A 589 28.36 -16.62 19.28
N GLU A 590 28.76 -16.56 20.54
CA GLU A 590 28.05 -17.19 21.64
C GLU A 590 27.27 -16.14 22.42
N LEU A 591 26.02 -16.45 22.72
CA LEU A 591 25.12 -15.59 23.50
C LEU A 591 24.72 -16.32 24.78
N ALA A 592 24.71 -15.62 25.89
CA ALA A 592 24.28 -16.17 27.16
C ALA A 592 22.76 -16.36 27.19
N LEU A 593 22.31 -17.51 27.67
CA LEU A 593 20.91 -17.81 27.97
C LEU A 593 20.64 -17.54 29.46
N PRO A 594 19.61 -16.77 29.79
CA PRO A 594 19.19 -16.57 31.17
C PRO A 594 18.74 -17.89 31.81
N LYS A 595 19.06 -18.06 33.07
CA LYS A 595 18.53 -19.18 33.84
C LYS A 595 17.04 -19.04 34.01
N LEU A 596 16.30 -20.05 33.58
CA LEU A 596 14.85 -20.09 33.75
C LEU A 596 14.44 -20.48 35.17
N ALA A 597 13.28 -20.00 35.60
CA ALA A 597 12.72 -20.36 36.89
C ALA A 597 12.17 -21.81 36.90
N GLY A 598 12.23 -22.45 38.07
CA GLY A 598 11.64 -23.76 38.26
C GLY A 598 12.37 -24.87 37.47
N LYS A 599 11.58 -25.69 36.77
CA LYS A 599 12.06 -26.80 35.95
C LYS A 599 12.10 -26.51 34.46
N LYS A 600 11.80 -25.26 34.06
CA LYS A 600 11.80 -24.84 32.66
C LYS A 600 13.16 -25.01 32.02
N LYS A 601 13.21 -25.36 30.72
CA LYS A 601 14.43 -25.53 29.93
C LYS A 601 14.29 -24.81 28.60
N TRP A 602 15.43 -24.45 27.99
CA TRP A 602 15.50 -23.87 26.67
C TRP A 602 15.42 -24.93 25.58
N TYR A 603 14.55 -24.71 24.59
CA TYR A 603 14.40 -25.53 23.39
C TYR A 603 14.64 -24.66 22.15
N VAL A 604 15.48 -25.12 21.23
CA VAL A 604 15.69 -24.46 19.93
C VAL A 604 14.52 -24.82 19.02
N VAL A 605 13.89 -23.83 18.44
CA VAL A 605 12.72 -23.96 17.53
C VAL A 605 13.09 -23.57 16.11
N MET A 606 14.02 -22.60 15.96
CA MET A 606 14.44 -22.10 14.66
C MET A 606 15.92 -21.75 14.67
N ASP A 607 16.61 -22.05 13.57
CA ASP A 607 17.93 -21.54 13.22
C ASP A 607 17.99 -21.25 11.72
N THR A 608 18.10 -19.99 11.35
CA THR A 608 18.09 -19.56 9.93
C THR A 608 19.36 -19.97 9.18
N ALA A 609 20.38 -20.43 9.86
CA ALA A 609 21.58 -20.98 9.23
C ALA A 609 21.42 -22.45 8.80
N GLU A 610 20.34 -23.14 9.20
CA GLU A 610 19.99 -24.45 8.68
C GLU A 610 19.58 -24.35 7.21
N GLN A 611 20.09 -25.29 6.38
CA GLN A 611 19.89 -25.23 4.93
C GLN A 611 18.52 -25.77 4.48
N GLU A 612 18.05 -26.83 5.14
CA GLU A 612 16.81 -27.51 4.73
C GLU A 612 15.57 -26.88 5.36
N HIS A 613 15.59 -26.68 6.67
CA HIS A 613 14.45 -26.16 7.43
C HIS A 613 14.92 -25.18 8.51
N ALA A 614 14.71 -23.89 8.30
CA ALA A 614 15.03 -22.88 9.31
C ALA A 614 14.23 -23.09 10.60
N PHE A 615 12.93 -23.36 10.50
CA PHE A 615 12.14 -23.90 11.61
C PHE A 615 12.36 -25.40 11.69
N LEU A 616 12.82 -25.88 12.85
CA LEU A 616 13.06 -27.29 13.09
C LEU A 616 11.72 -28.09 13.02
N PRO A 617 11.74 -29.32 12.49
CA PRO A 617 10.55 -30.17 12.47
C PRO A 617 10.01 -30.48 13.87
N GLU A 618 10.91 -30.63 14.84
CA GLU A 618 10.63 -30.79 16.25
C GLU A 618 11.53 -29.88 17.07
N GLU A 619 11.02 -29.36 18.16
CA GLU A 619 11.78 -28.56 19.10
C GLU A 619 12.93 -29.38 19.71
N LYS A 620 14.14 -28.84 19.67
CA LYS A 620 15.33 -29.54 20.16
C LYS A 620 15.74 -28.94 21.49
N LEU A 621 15.89 -29.77 22.53
CA LEU A 621 16.47 -29.34 23.80
C LEU A 621 17.84 -28.70 23.54
N ALA A 622 18.08 -27.47 24.02
CA ALA A 622 19.36 -26.80 23.87
C ALA A 622 20.43 -27.59 24.57
N GLU A 623 21.54 -27.90 23.87
CA GLU A 623 22.65 -28.69 24.37
C GLU A 623 23.29 -28.05 25.61
N ASN A 624 23.39 -26.72 25.59
CA ASN A 624 23.83 -25.91 26.72
C ASN A 624 22.67 -24.97 27.15
N GLN A 625 22.27 -25.08 28.40
CA GLN A 625 21.19 -24.30 28.98
C GLN A 625 21.62 -22.89 29.44
N HIS A 626 22.89 -22.55 29.28
CA HIS A 626 23.47 -21.28 29.71
C HIS A 626 24.01 -20.45 28.53
N ARG A 627 24.22 -21.07 27.38
CA ARG A 627 24.74 -20.41 26.18
C ARG A 627 24.19 -21.04 24.91
N ILE A 628 24.02 -20.21 23.86
CA ILE A 628 23.68 -20.65 22.52
C ILE A 628 24.69 -20.11 21.52
N THR A 629 25.18 -20.98 20.66
CA THR A 629 26.01 -20.61 19.51
C THR A 629 25.14 -20.12 18.38
N VAL A 630 25.37 -18.88 17.91
CA VAL A 630 24.67 -18.29 16.75
C VAL A 630 25.66 -18.19 15.61
N ARG A 631 25.35 -18.89 14.52
CA ARG A 631 26.19 -18.92 13.32
C ARG A 631 26.25 -17.55 12.62
N PRO A 632 27.25 -17.33 11.75
CA PRO A 632 27.38 -16.04 11.04
C PRO A 632 26.12 -15.67 10.27
N GLN A 633 25.70 -14.40 10.39
CA GLN A 633 24.58 -13.84 9.66
C GLN A 633 23.32 -14.72 9.76
N SER A 634 22.90 -14.97 10.99
CA SER A 634 21.74 -15.83 11.28
C SER A 634 20.97 -15.39 12.51
N VAL A 635 19.79 -15.96 12.65
CA VAL A 635 18.89 -15.79 13.80
C VAL A 635 18.58 -17.16 14.38
N VAL A 636 18.66 -17.29 15.70
CA VAL A 636 18.16 -18.46 16.43
C VAL A 636 16.98 -18.08 17.30
N LEU A 637 16.01 -18.97 17.41
CA LEU A 637 14.82 -18.79 18.23
C LEU A 637 14.70 -19.94 19.21
N LEU A 638 14.51 -19.61 20.48
CA LEU A 638 14.34 -20.60 21.55
C LEU A 638 13.05 -20.31 22.35
N LEU A 639 12.46 -21.38 22.84
CA LEU A 639 11.38 -21.35 23.82
C LEU A 639 11.86 -21.89 25.16
N GLY A 640 11.50 -21.18 26.23
CA GLY A 640 11.73 -21.57 27.60
C GLY A 640 10.43 -22.08 28.25
N LYS A 641 10.31 -23.40 28.37
CA LYS A 641 9.11 -24.06 28.87
C LYS A 641 9.39 -25.29 29.74
#